data_c9b03aebc5e384c3bbd7069aecbceb8a
#
_entry.id   c9b03aebc5e384c3bbd7069aecbceb8a
#
_cell.length_a   1.000
_cell.length_b   1.000
_cell.length_c   1.000
_cell.angle_alpha   90.00
_cell.angle_beta   90.00
_cell.angle_gamma   90.00
#
_symmetry.space_group_name_H-M   'P 1'
#
loop_
_entity.id
_entity.type
_entity.pdbx_description
1 polymer ?
#
loop_
_entity_poly.entity_id
_entity_poly.type
_entity_poly.pdbx_seq_one_letter_code
_entity_poly.pdbx_strand_id
1 'polypeptide(L)'
;MQVTQPLVSVIVPVYKVERYLEQCLVSIVHQSYRNLEVLLVDDGSPDDCPQLCDMWAQRDARIHVIHKENGGLSDARNAGLCQAHGDLVAFVDSDDWIALDMIEKMTDAMLRNQADMVICQYVVAYADGRFEKRAPENGPEEVLNRQQALSELLIDGRLTNHVWRKLYWRKKIPRDVFPKGRNFEDIYVMPELFAPCEKFVYITDPLYFYRCNENGIVQSAKIKDLRDCLAAQEHSGKVIVDICPSLAQQVEMCSVWKTVGLWMDSVFALDSAQEKCRFQKQLNEKLRHAKLQDVKILGKRKQLALIFIQHFPALARVYSKVLGKDDNFLSDFKKSLRLVRHTIRLKKEFKRVISPKFVVLCAPTYGNLGDQALLEGEQRFIEKYFPAYKSILISLDDSRCVKWLKNVISSNDIIALQAGGNIGTLYLGVHNAQESAMQVFAHKKLMIFPQTFYYSTDTVGRKVLEKTRTIYDTFEPLKVFVRDPASECFVRENLPNTDVTLMPDMVLMNRPQVPHNKREGVLVCLRGDAEATLSIAERDHLLTQLETRFSKIRQTDTHVYYAPKDDAEVQTLLNQSWTQMAESELVITDRLHGMIFALLTGTPCVTILSRSPKVEGVYTEWLKDNKMIKLIHSLDEFSQAVEEVLPHHDEPLNLEKADAGFDEMAQEIKKMWKVN
;
A
#
# COMPACT_ATOMS: atom_id res chain seq x y z
N MET A 1 -31.52 13.39 20.85
CA MET A 1 -31.63 13.79 19.44
C MET A 1 -30.75 12.84 18.67
N GLN A 2 -31.30 12.00 17.80
CA GLN A 2 -30.50 11.27 16.84
C GLN A 2 -29.73 12.29 16.02
N VAL A 3 -28.42 12.33 16.10
CA VAL A 3 -27.60 13.13 15.19
C VAL A 3 -27.77 12.48 13.82
N THR A 4 -28.55 13.13 12.95
CA THR A 4 -28.66 12.69 11.56
C THR A 4 -27.26 12.76 10.96
N GLN A 5 -26.75 11.60 10.52
CA GLN A 5 -25.45 11.53 9.84
C GLN A 5 -25.52 12.40 8.57
N PRO A 6 -24.61 13.35 8.34
CA PRO A 6 -24.63 14.20 7.15
C PRO A 6 -24.42 13.37 5.88
N LEU A 7 -25.09 13.74 4.79
CA LEU A 7 -24.80 13.12 3.49
C LEU A 7 -23.43 13.56 2.99
N VAL A 8 -22.61 12.61 2.52
CA VAL A 8 -21.29 12.87 1.93
C VAL A 8 -21.31 12.60 0.44
N SER A 9 -21.01 13.62 -0.38
CA SER A 9 -20.81 13.47 -1.82
C SER A 9 -19.34 13.13 -2.08
N VAL A 10 -19.09 11.95 -2.65
CA VAL A 10 -17.76 11.53 -3.11
C VAL A 10 -17.66 11.79 -4.61
N ILE A 11 -16.83 12.75 -5.00
CA ILE A 11 -16.64 13.14 -6.41
C ILE A 11 -15.42 12.44 -6.97
N VAL A 12 -15.60 11.68 -8.06
CA VAL A 12 -14.58 10.88 -8.71
C VAL A 12 -14.47 11.32 -10.18
N PRO A 13 -13.48 12.13 -10.54
CA PRO A 13 -13.20 12.46 -11.95
C PRO A 13 -12.58 11.25 -12.65
N VAL A 14 -13.09 10.88 -13.84
CA VAL A 14 -12.70 9.68 -14.57
C VAL A 14 -12.19 10.04 -15.96
N TYR A 15 -10.93 9.66 -16.28
CA TYR A 15 -10.38 9.81 -17.63
C TYR A 15 -9.17 8.87 -17.83
N LYS A 16 -9.28 7.90 -18.76
CA LYS A 16 -8.21 6.93 -19.13
C LYS A 16 -7.65 6.12 -17.97
N VAL A 17 -8.53 5.57 -17.14
CA VAL A 17 -8.17 4.83 -15.92
C VAL A 17 -8.84 3.47 -15.81
N GLU A 18 -9.27 2.86 -16.90
CA GLU A 18 -10.00 1.58 -16.95
C GLU A 18 -9.39 0.47 -16.08
N ARG A 19 -8.05 0.45 -15.98
CA ARG A 19 -7.30 -0.55 -15.19
C ARG A 19 -7.41 -0.37 -13.68
N TYR A 20 -7.76 0.82 -13.22
CA TYR A 20 -7.71 1.21 -11.81
C TYR A 20 -9.09 1.53 -11.23
N LEU A 21 -10.03 1.91 -12.11
CA LEU A 21 -11.34 2.43 -11.73
C LEU A 21 -12.12 1.45 -10.84
N GLU A 22 -12.06 0.15 -11.14
CA GLU A 22 -12.76 -0.87 -10.34
C GLU A 22 -12.27 -0.88 -8.88
N GLN A 23 -10.96 -0.85 -8.63
CA GLN A 23 -10.41 -0.81 -7.28
C GLN A 23 -10.81 0.47 -6.53
N CYS A 24 -10.80 1.60 -7.21
CA CYS A 24 -11.25 2.87 -6.67
C CYS A 24 -12.70 2.78 -6.19
N LEU A 25 -13.61 2.34 -7.08
CA LEU A 25 -15.04 2.26 -6.79
C LEU A 25 -15.35 1.24 -5.70
N VAL A 26 -14.72 0.07 -5.72
CA VAL A 26 -14.83 -0.92 -4.63
C VAL A 26 -14.50 -0.29 -3.29
N SER A 27 -13.43 0.50 -3.19
CA SER A 27 -13.05 1.14 -1.93
C SER A 27 -14.04 2.19 -1.43
N ILE A 28 -14.77 2.84 -2.35
CA ILE A 28 -15.76 3.88 -2.04
C ILE A 28 -17.10 3.27 -1.64
N VAL A 29 -17.61 2.30 -2.40
CA VAL A 29 -18.94 1.73 -2.13
C VAL A 29 -18.97 0.86 -0.87
N HIS A 30 -17.82 0.31 -0.47
CA HIS A 30 -17.68 -0.48 0.76
C HIS A 30 -17.29 0.33 2.00
N GLN A 31 -17.34 1.66 1.92
CA GLN A 31 -17.12 2.47 3.12
C GLN A 31 -18.05 2.06 4.26
N SER A 32 -17.52 2.03 5.49
CA SER A 32 -18.31 1.80 6.71
C SER A 32 -19.39 2.86 6.90
N TYR A 33 -19.14 4.09 6.46
CA TYR A 33 -20.11 5.18 6.41
C TYR A 33 -21.08 4.98 5.25
N ARG A 34 -22.39 4.80 5.54
CA ARG A 34 -23.39 4.40 4.54
C ARG A 34 -24.11 5.57 3.85
N ASN A 35 -24.21 6.73 4.51
CA ASN A 35 -24.95 7.89 3.97
C ASN A 35 -24.09 8.64 2.93
N LEU A 36 -23.87 8.00 1.77
CA LEU A 36 -23.05 8.48 0.67
C LEU A 36 -23.86 8.69 -0.60
N GLU A 37 -23.48 9.67 -1.41
CA GLU A 37 -23.67 9.70 -2.86
C GLU A 37 -22.30 9.69 -3.55
N VAL A 38 -22.20 9.04 -4.69
CA VAL A 38 -20.96 8.93 -5.47
C VAL A 38 -21.20 9.51 -6.85
N LEU A 39 -20.43 10.55 -7.19
CA LEU A 39 -20.56 11.24 -8.46
C LEU A 39 -19.39 10.87 -9.36
N LEU A 40 -19.61 9.96 -10.32
CA LEU A 40 -18.62 9.58 -11.32
C LEU A 40 -18.68 10.56 -12.46
N VAL A 41 -17.65 11.36 -12.65
CA VAL A 41 -17.60 12.36 -13.71
C VAL A 41 -16.68 11.85 -14.82
N ASP A 42 -17.27 11.21 -15.82
CA ASP A 42 -16.57 10.78 -17.02
C ASP A 42 -16.29 12.00 -17.90
N ASP A 43 -15.03 12.39 -17.96
CA ASP A 43 -14.54 13.54 -18.72
C ASP A 43 -14.24 13.18 -20.19
N GLY A 44 -15.16 12.47 -20.84
CA GLY A 44 -15.04 12.04 -22.24
C GLY A 44 -13.89 11.04 -22.43
N SER A 45 -13.82 10.02 -21.59
CA SER A 45 -12.78 9.00 -21.65
C SER A 45 -12.89 8.18 -22.94
N PRO A 46 -11.79 7.94 -23.67
CA PRO A 46 -11.81 7.19 -24.92
C PRO A 46 -11.61 5.67 -24.75
N ASP A 47 -11.41 5.20 -23.51
CA ASP A 47 -11.27 3.80 -23.11
C ASP A 47 -12.62 3.23 -22.60
N ASP A 48 -12.61 2.09 -21.91
CA ASP A 48 -13.81 1.43 -21.39
C ASP A 48 -14.39 2.08 -20.12
N CYS A 49 -13.83 3.20 -19.65
CA CYS A 49 -14.31 3.90 -18.45
C CYS A 49 -15.79 4.30 -18.50
N PRO A 50 -16.36 4.84 -19.62
CA PRO A 50 -17.78 5.20 -19.67
C PRO A 50 -18.70 4.01 -19.38
N GLN A 51 -18.42 2.86 -20.00
CA GLN A 51 -19.19 1.62 -19.82
C GLN A 51 -19.05 1.08 -18.39
N LEU A 52 -17.85 1.16 -17.81
CA LEU A 52 -17.60 0.77 -16.41
C LEU A 52 -18.39 1.67 -15.44
N CYS A 53 -18.43 2.97 -15.67
CA CYS A 53 -19.22 3.90 -14.85
C CYS A 53 -20.71 3.54 -14.88
N ASP A 54 -21.28 3.31 -16.07
CA ASP A 54 -22.69 2.94 -16.23
C ASP A 54 -23.01 1.60 -15.56
N MET A 55 -22.13 0.63 -15.71
CA MET A 55 -22.27 -0.67 -15.07
C MET A 55 -22.30 -0.55 -13.54
N TRP A 56 -21.45 0.29 -12.96
CA TRP A 56 -21.43 0.52 -11.53
C TRP A 56 -22.66 1.27 -11.03
N ALA A 57 -23.18 2.26 -11.77
CA ALA A 57 -24.44 2.94 -11.44
C ALA A 57 -25.66 2.01 -11.47
N GLN A 58 -25.65 0.98 -12.31
CA GLN A 58 -26.69 -0.06 -12.29
C GLN A 58 -26.59 -0.99 -11.07
N ARG A 59 -25.41 -1.15 -10.48
CA ARG A 59 -25.16 -2.03 -9.34
C ARG A 59 -25.39 -1.37 -7.98
N ASP A 60 -25.16 -0.06 -7.88
CA ASP A 60 -25.28 0.68 -6.62
C ASP A 60 -26.05 1.99 -6.85
N ALA A 61 -27.25 2.10 -6.26
CA ALA A 61 -28.16 3.25 -6.42
C ALA A 61 -27.57 4.58 -5.86
N ARG A 62 -26.50 4.53 -5.09
CA ARG A 62 -25.80 5.72 -4.60
C ARG A 62 -24.89 6.35 -5.65
N ILE A 63 -24.62 5.64 -6.76
CA ILE A 63 -23.71 6.09 -7.83
C ILE A 63 -24.51 6.82 -8.90
N HIS A 64 -24.07 8.03 -9.24
CA HIS A 64 -24.60 8.87 -10.29
C HIS A 64 -23.49 9.19 -11.30
N VAL A 65 -23.73 8.91 -12.59
CA VAL A 65 -22.74 9.16 -13.65
C VAL A 65 -23.05 10.47 -14.35
N ILE A 66 -22.00 11.24 -14.61
CA ILE A 66 -22.02 12.48 -15.37
C ILE A 66 -21.07 12.31 -16.55
N HIS A 67 -21.62 12.04 -17.75
CA HIS A 67 -20.84 12.03 -18.98
C HIS A 67 -20.74 13.43 -19.56
N LYS A 68 -19.53 13.87 -19.90
CA LYS A 68 -19.28 15.19 -20.50
C LYS A 68 -18.16 15.13 -21.54
N GLU A 69 -18.09 16.13 -22.40
CA GLU A 69 -16.93 16.31 -23.28
C GLU A 69 -15.68 16.62 -22.43
N ASN A 70 -14.51 16.16 -22.91
CA ASN A 70 -13.25 16.37 -22.20
C ASN A 70 -12.94 17.85 -21.98
N GLY A 71 -12.92 18.26 -20.74
CA GLY A 71 -12.58 19.60 -20.28
C GLY A 71 -11.42 19.64 -19.30
N GLY A 72 -10.87 18.47 -18.95
CA GLY A 72 -9.79 18.28 -17.99
C GLY A 72 -10.25 18.19 -16.53
N LEU A 73 -9.33 17.82 -15.66
CA LEU A 73 -9.57 17.49 -14.26
C LEU A 73 -10.33 18.57 -13.48
N SER A 74 -9.98 19.84 -13.68
CA SER A 74 -10.67 20.98 -13.05
C SER A 74 -12.15 21.07 -13.46
N ASP A 75 -12.42 20.87 -14.74
CA ASP A 75 -13.79 20.94 -15.25
C ASP A 75 -14.63 19.74 -14.78
N ALA A 76 -14.03 18.56 -14.70
CA ALA A 76 -14.67 17.38 -14.13
C ALA A 76 -15.02 17.57 -12.65
N ARG A 77 -14.09 18.10 -11.83
CA ARG A 77 -14.36 18.38 -10.42
C ARG A 77 -15.46 19.45 -10.22
N ASN A 78 -15.46 20.51 -11.03
CA ASN A 78 -16.52 21.52 -10.99
C ASN A 78 -17.89 20.94 -11.39
N ALA A 79 -17.93 20.08 -12.42
CA ALA A 79 -19.17 19.40 -12.84
C ALA A 79 -19.73 18.51 -11.71
N GLY A 80 -18.87 17.74 -11.04
CA GLY A 80 -19.28 16.95 -9.88
C GLY A 80 -19.78 17.82 -8.73
N LEU A 81 -19.10 18.92 -8.39
CA LEU A 81 -19.53 19.88 -7.36
C LEU A 81 -20.90 20.49 -7.66
N CYS A 82 -21.18 20.76 -8.93
CA CYS A 82 -22.47 21.34 -9.36
C CYS A 82 -23.64 20.37 -9.09
N GLN A 83 -23.41 19.07 -9.17
CA GLN A 83 -24.40 18.02 -8.97
C GLN A 83 -24.41 17.46 -7.52
N ALA A 84 -23.45 17.83 -6.70
CA ALA A 84 -23.36 17.34 -5.34
C ALA A 84 -24.50 17.85 -4.44
N HIS A 85 -25.18 16.94 -3.73
CA HIS A 85 -26.28 17.23 -2.80
C HIS A 85 -25.85 17.08 -1.33
N GLY A 86 -24.75 16.39 -1.05
CA GLY A 86 -24.27 16.14 0.29
C GLY A 86 -23.96 17.42 1.08
N ASP A 87 -24.06 17.34 2.40
CA ASP A 87 -23.60 18.40 3.31
C ASP A 87 -22.08 18.50 3.29
N LEU A 88 -21.42 17.36 3.10
CA LEU A 88 -19.97 17.20 3.03
C LEU A 88 -19.55 16.73 1.63
N VAL A 89 -18.33 17.07 1.24
CA VAL A 89 -17.72 16.67 -0.03
C VAL A 89 -16.35 16.07 0.21
N ALA A 90 -16.07 14.96 -0.46
CA ALA A 90 -14.74 14.35 -0.60
C ALA A 90 -14.40 14.20 -2.09
N PHE A 91 -13.13 14.36 -2.44
CA PHE A 91 -12.62 14.06 -3.78
C PHE A 91 -11.73 12.82 -3.72
N VAL A 92 -11.91 11.93 -4.68
CA VAL A 92 -11.07 10.74 -4.83
C VAL A 92 -10.65 10.65 -6.29
N ASP A 93 -9.35 10.60 -6.55
CA ASP A 93 -8.85 10.43 -7.91
C ASP A 93 -9.04 8.96 -8.35
N SER A 94 -9.50 8.75 -9.57
CA SER A 94 -10.00 7.45 -10.06
C SER A 94 -8.93 6.37 -10.25
N ASP A 95 -7.66 6.72 -10.18
CA ASP A 95 -6.54 5.77 -10.18
C ASP A 95 -6.05 5.41 -8.75
N ASP A 96 -6.63 6.03 -7.73
CA ASP A 96 -6.34 5.84 -6.31
C ASP A 96 -7.40 4.98 -5.61
N TRP A 97 -7.24 4.73 -4.31
CA TRP A 97 -8.27 4.09 -3.47
C TRP A 97 -8.19 4.58 -2.02
N ILE A 98 -9.22 4.31 -1.24
CA ILE A 98 -9.35 4.78 0.15
C ILE A 98 -9.55 3.63 1.14
N ALA A 99 -9.17 3.84 2.41
CA ALA A 99 -9.45 2.88 3.49
C ALA A 99 -10.96 2.76 3.71
N LEU A 100 -11.43 1.57 4.08
CA LEU A 100 -12.86 1.27 4.23
C LEU A 100 -13.56 2.11 5.31
N ASP A 101 -12.82 2.70 6.23
CA ASP A 101 -13.30 3.53 7.33
C ASP A 101 -12.92 5.02 7.19
N MET A 102 -12.40 5.43 6.00
CA MET A 102 -11.94 6.81 5.80
C MET A 102 -13.06 7.83 6.01
N ILE A 103 -14.19 7.66 5.35
CA ILE A 103 -15.29 8.63 5.40
C ILE A 103 -15.89 8.67 6.81
N GLU A 104 -16.03 7.54 7.49
CA GLU A 104 -16.52 7.46 8.86
C GLU A 104 -15.59 8.22 9.82
N LYS A 105 -14.31 7.89 9.84
CA LYS A 105 -13.32 8.54 10.70
C LYS A 105 -13.24 10.04 10.47
N MET A 106 -13.24 10.46 9.21
CA MET A 106 -13.17 11.89 8.86
C MET A 106 -14.45 12.63 9.24
N THR A 107 -15.62 12.02 9.06
CA THR A 107 -16.91 12.61 9.46
C THR A 107 -17.02 12.72 10.97
N ASP A 108 -16.63 11.68 11.70
CA ASP A 108 -16.61 11.68 13.16
C ASP A 108 -15.68 12.77 13.72
N ALA A 109 -14.49 12.90 13.14
CA ALA A 109 -13.54 13.96 13.51
C ALA A 109 -14.11 15.36 13.21
N MET A 110 -14.76 15.52 12.05
CA MET A 110 -15.43 16.75 11.65
C MET A 110 -16.48 17.19 12.68
N LEU A 111 -17.37 16.27 13.04
CA LEU A 111 -18.49 16.54 13.96
C LEU A 111 -18.01 16.71 15.40
N ARG A 112 -17.18 15.80 15.90
CA ARG A 112 -16.64 15.83 17.27
C ARG A 112 -15.88 17.11 17.57
N ASN A 113 -15.07 17.58 16.62
CA ASN A 113 -14.29 18.80 16.79
C ASN A 113 -15.00 20.06 16.30
N GLN A 114 -16.17 19.98 15.70
CA GLN A 114 -16.81 21.10 14.99
C GLN A 114 -15.83 21.75 14.00
N ALA A 115 -15.14 20.91 13.23
CA ALA A 115 -14.12 21.36 12.28
C ALA A 115 -14.76 21.87 10.98
N ASP A 116 -14.05 22.74 10.29
CA ASP A 116 -14.43 23.25 8.98
C ASP A 116 -13.87 22.39 7.84
N MET A 117 -12.75 21.74 8.10
CA MET A 117 -12.09 20.81 7.17
C MET A 117 -11.37 19.73 7.96
N VAL A 118 -11.44 18.50 7.50
CA VAL A 118 -10.66 17.39 8.03
C VAL A 118 -9.71 16.88 6.96
N ILE A 119 -8.48 16.54 7.37
CA ILE A 119 -7.40 16.11 6.48
C ILE A 119 -6.82 14.83 7.05
N CYS A 120 -6.74 13.76 6.27
CA CYS A 120 -6.10 12.52 6.72
C CYS A 120 -4.69 12.35 6.15
N GLN A 121 -3.92 11.44 6.71
CA GLN A 121 -2.64 11.02 6.17
C GLN A 121 -2.85 10.15 4.92
N TYR A 122 -1.81 10.02 4.09
CA TYR A 122 -1.83 9.18 2.91
C TYR A 122 -0.56 8.34 2.77
N VAL A 123 -0.67 7.30 1.96
CA VAL A 123 0.40 6.38 1.62
C VAL A 123 0.62 6.44 0.12
N VAL A 124 1.87 6.42 -0.31
CA VAL A 124 2.24 6.23 -1.72
C VAL A 124 2.34 4.74 -2.00
N ALA A 125 1.54 4.26 -2.94
CA ALA A 125 1.52 2.87 -3.38
C ALA A 125 2.27 2.73 -4.70
N TYR A 126 3.32 1.93 -4.73
CA TYR A 126 4.14 1.67 -5.91
C TYR A 126 3.69 0.41 -6.64
N ALA A 127 3.91 0.34 -7.96
CA ALA A 127 3.55 -0.81 -8.78
C ALA A 127 4.25 -2.12 -8.36
N ASP A 128 5.35 -2.05 -7.64
CA ASP A 128 6.08 -3.20 -7.10
C ASP A 128 5.54 -3.70 -5.74
N GLY A 129 4.39 -3.18 -5.30
CA GLY A 129 3.72 -3.57 -4.05
C GLY A 129 4.26 -2.87 -2.79
N ARG A 130 5.22 -1.96 -2.92
CA ARG A 130 5.71 -1.17 -1.79
C ARG A 130 4.74 -0.04 -1.47
N PHE A 131 4.67 0.27 -0.16
CA PHE A 131 3.93 1.40 0.39
C PHE A 131 4.88 2.32 1.16
N GLU A 132 4.80 3.62 0.91
CA GLU A 132 5.63 4.63 1.59
C GLU A 132 4.75 5.66 2.30
N LYS A 133 4.85 5.74 3.63
CA LYS A 133 4.21 6.81 4.41
C LYS A 133 4.96 8.13 4.20
N ARG A 134 4.23 9.21 4.01
CA ARG A 134 4.80 10.55 3.78
C ARG A 134 5.04 11.36 5.04
N ALA A 135 4.47 10.98 6.19
CA ALA A 135 4.72 11.65 7.46
C ALA A 135 4.99 10.63 8.57
N PRO A 136 5.69 11.04 9.65
CA PRO A 136 5.89 10.19 10.81
C PRO A 136 4.55 10.00 11.55
N GLU A 137 4.29 8.83 11.84
CA GLU A 137 3.55 8.09 12.85
C GLU A 137 2.26 8.58 13.49
N ASN A 138 1.48 7.53 13.83
CA ASN A 138 0.35 7.46 14.73
C ASN A 138 0.53 8.39 15.95
N GLY A 139 0.04 9.59 15.81
CA GLY A 139 -0.09 10.57 16.87
C GLY A 139 -1.57 10.80 17.15
N PRO A 140 -1.89 11.52 18.22
CA PRO A 140 -3.26 12.00 18.44
C PRO A 140 -3.68 12.90 17.26
N GLU A 141 -4.98 12.93 17.04
CA GLU A 141 -5.61 13.89 16.16
C GLU A 141 -5.21 15.31 16.55
N GLU A 142 -4.83 16.13 15.57
CA GLU A 142 -4.38 17.50 15.82
C GLU A 142 -5.40 18.52 15.32
N VAL A 143 -5.72 19.48 16.17
CA VAL A 143 -6.58 20.61 15.82
C VAL A 143 -5.72 21.83 15.51
N LEU A 144 -5.88 22.39 14.31
CA LEU A 144 -5.12 23.52 13.82
C LEU A 144 -6.05 24.72 13.57
N ASN A 145 -5.58 25.93 13.87
CA ASN A 145 -6.23 27.15 13.40
C ASN A 145 -5.80 27.47 11.95
N ARG A 146 -6.46 28.45 11.32
CA ARG A 146 -6.20 28.84 9.93
C ARG A 146 -4.72 29.21 9.69
N GLN A 147 -4.10 29.99 10.57
CA GLN A 147 -2.71 30.41 10.43
C GLN A 147 -1.76 29.22 10.46
N GLN A 148 -1.96 28.28 11.39
CA GLN A 148 -1.16 27.05 11.47
C GLN A 148 -1.35 26.19 10.22
N ALA A 149 -2.60 26.02 9.77
CA ALA A 149 -2.90 25.22 8.59
C ALA A 149 -2.28 25.81 7.31
N LEU A 150 -2.37 27.14 7.11
CA LEU A 150 -1.76 27.83 5.98
C LEU A 150 -0.23 27.80 6.03
N SER A 151 0.36 27.89 7.22
CA SER A 151 1.82 27.77 7.40
C SER A 151 2.33 26.38 6.99
N GLU A 152 1.63 25.32 7.39
CA GLU A 152 1.94 23.93 6.98
C GLU A 152 1.76 23.73 5.46
N LEU A 153 0.71 24.29 4.87
CA LEU A 153 0.43 24.24 3.44
C LEU A 153 1.56 24.92 2.62
N LEU A 154 2.09 26.04 3.08
CA LEU A 154 3.17 26.77 2.40
C LEU A 154 4.44 25.95 2.24
N ILE A 155 4.81 25.19 3.26
CA ILE A 155 6.04 24.37 3.25
C ILE A 155 5.82 22.99 2.61
N ASP A 156 4.59 22.68 2.16
CA ASP A 156 4.19 21.39 1.60
C ASP A 156 4.57 20.23 2.57
N GLY A 157 4.30 20.46 3.84
CA GLY A 157 4.62 19.57 4.95
C GLY A 157 3.59 18.47 5.13
N ARG A 158 2.96 18.42 6.32
CA ARG A 158 1.86 17.47 6.61
C ARG A 158 0.60 17.82 5.83
N LEU A 159 0.32 19.10 5.67
CA LEU A 159 -0.75 19.59 4.81
C LEU A 159 -0.17 19.91 3.42
N THR A 160 -0.65 19.19 2.43
CA THR A 160 -0.25 19.34 1.03
C THR A 160 -1.36 19.97 0.20
N ASN A 161 -1.02 20.46 -1.00
CA ASN A 161 -1.98 21.09 -1.89
C ASN A 161 -3.00 20.12 -2.53
N HIS A 162 -2.83 18.80 -2.38
CA HIS A 162 -3.73 17.82 -2.96
C HIS A 162 -5.17 18.03 -2.50
N VAL A 163 -6.12 18.02 -3.43
CA VAL A 163 -7.56 18.19 -3.15
C VAL A 163 -8.14 16.95 -2.50
N TRP A 164 -7.67 15.77 -2.91
CA TRP A 164 -8.02 14.49 -2.32
C TRP A 164 -7.48 14.37 -0.88
N ARG A 165 -7.87 13.35 -0.13
CA ARG A 165 -7.59 13.13 1.32
C ARG A 165 -8.13 14.20 2.26
N LYS A 166 -9.12 14.98 1.81
CA LYS A 166 -9.75 16.03 2.59
C LYS A 166 -11.26 15.88 2.56
N LEU A 167 -11.90 16.22 3.67
CA LEU A 167 -13.36 16.30 3.79
C LEU A 167 -13.75 17.76 4.04
N TYR A 168 -14.69 18.25 3.23
CA TYR A 168 -15.08 19.64 3.17
C TYR A 168 -16.57 19.81 3.48
N TRP A 169 -16.97 20.88 4.19
CA TRP A 169 -18.34 21.33 4.14
C TRP A 169 -18.66 21.89 2.75
N ARG A 170 -19.66 21.33 2.04
CA ARG A 170 -20.04 21.79 0.69
C ARG A 170 -20.34 23.28 0.64
N LYS A 171 -21.04 23.82 1.66
CA LYS A 171 -21.36 25.25 1.78
C LYS A 171 -20.15 26.19 1.86
N LYS A 172 -18.96 25.63 2.15
CA LYS A 172 -17.70 26.39 2.25
C LYS A 172 -16.85 26.29 0.96
N ILE A 173 -17.26 25.48 -0.02
CA ILE A 173 -16.58 25.40 -1.30
C ILE A 173 -17.15 26.46 -2.24
N PRO A 174 -16.34 27.41 -2.78
CA PRO A 174 -16.81 28.36 -3.78
C PRO A 174 -17.28 27.65 -5.05
N ARG A 175 -18.22 28.25 -5.78
CA ARG A 175 -18.65 27.74 -7.08
C ARG A 175 -17.51 27.90 -8.09
N ASP A 176 -17.40 26.93 -9.01
CA ASP A 176 -16.39 26.92 -10.10
C ASP A 176 -14.98 27.23 -9.60
N VAL A 177 -14.63 26.75 -8.40
CA VAL A 177 -13.36 27.04 -7.73
C VAL A 177 -12.15 26.50 -8.48
N PHE A 178 -12.30 25.39 -9.24
CA PHE A 178 -11.20 24.79 -9.99
C PHE A 178 -10.95 25.52 -11.32
N PRO A 179 -9.75 26.07 -11.56
CA PRO A 179 -9.42 26.82 -12.78
C PRO A 179 -9.31 25.88 -13.99
N LYS A 180 -10.11 26.11 -15.03
CA LYS A 180 -10.10 25.29 -16.26
C LYS A 180 -8.86 25.53 -17.10
N GLY A 181 -8.37 24.47 -17.76
CA GLY A 181 -7.29 24.52 -18.76
C GLY A 181 -5.89 24.78 -18.22
N ARG A 182 -5.66 24.62 -16.91
CA ARG A 182 -4.37 24.76 -16.23
C ARG A 182 -3.96 23.46 -15.57
N ASN A 183 -2.66 23.18 -15.57
CA ASN A 183 -2.06 22.17 -14.71
C ASN A 183 -1.71 22.78 -13.35
N PHE A 184 -1.58 21.94 -12.31
CA PHE A 184 -1.37 22.35 -10.91
C PHE A 184 -2.52 23.19 -10.34
N GLU A 185 -3.74 22.82 -10.70
CA GLU A 185 -4.98 23.41 -10.22
C GLU A 185 -5.12 23.32 -8.70
N ASP A 186 -4.58 22.26 -8.12
CA ASP A 186 -4.56 21.99 -6.68
C ASP A 186 -3.78 23.06 -5.91
N ILE A 187 -2.58 23.45 -6.39
CA ILE A 187 -1.79 24.54 -5.80
C ILE A 187 -2.55 25.88 -5.90
N TYR A 188 -3.26 26.06 -7.00
CA TYR A 188 -4.01 27.29 -7.23
C TYR A 188 -5.20 27.41 -6.29
N VAL A 189 -6.00 26.33 -6.13
CA VAL A 189 -7.29 26.35 -5.45
C VAL A 189 -7.19 26.17 -3.94
N MET A 190 -6.15 25.50 -3.45
CA MET A 190 -6.10 25.11 -2.05
C MET A 190 -6.20 26.27 -1.06
N PRO A 191 -5.52 27.42 -1.24
CA PRO A 191 -5.71 28.57 -0.34
C PRO A 191 -7.13 29.13 -0.36
N GLU A 192 -7.83 29.07 -1.51
CA GLU A 192 -9.21 29.51 -1.63
C GLU A 192 -10.18 28.59 -0.86
N LEU A 193 -9.90 27.29 -0.85
CA LEU A 193 -10.65 26.32 -0.04
C LEU A 193 -10.36 26.46 1.47
N PHE A 194 -9.17 26.94 1.84
CA PHE A 194 -8.81 27.21 3.23
C PHE A 194 -9.38 28.54 3.74
N ALA A 195 -9.58 29.52 2.85
CA ALA A 195 -10.03 30.87 3.19
C ALA A 195 -11.31 30.92 4.05
N PRO A 196 -12.38 30.15 3.75
CA PRO A 196 -13.59 30.16 4.56
C PRO A 196 -13.51 29.31 5.83
N CYS A 197 -12.38 28.64 6.09
CA CYS A 197 -12.19 27.71 7.21
C CYS A 197 -11.39 28.36 8.35
N GLU A 198 -11.85 28.18 9.59
CA GLU A 198 -11.15 28.64 10.80
C GLU A 198 -10.49 27.49 11.54
N LYS A 199 -11.10 26.30 11.51
CA LYS A 199 -10.70 25.15 12.30
C LYS A 199 -10.49 23.93 11.43
N PHE A 200 -9.28 23.37 11.50
CA PHE A 200 -8.85 22.22 10.74
C PHE A 200 -8.51 21.08 11.70
N VAL A 201 -8.79 19.83 11.27
CA VAL A 201 -8.38 18.65 11.99
C VAL A 201 -7.50 17.81 11.08
N TYR A 202 -6.35 17.41 11.59
CA TYR A 202 -5.44 16.49 10.92
C TYR A 202 -5.47 15.13 11.61
N ILE A 203 -5.85 14.09 10.85
CA ILE A 203 -5.85 12.68 11.28
C ILE A 203 -4.56 12.04 10.80
N THR A 204 -3.84 11.43 11.73
CA THR A 204 -2.55 10.77 11.44
C THR A 204 -2.70 9.38 10.81
N ASP A 205 -3.92 8.82 10.80
CA ASP A 205 -4.21 7.56 10.14
C ASP A 205 -4.02 7.68 8.62
N PRO A 206 -3.32 6.72 7.98
CA PRO A 206 -3.14 6.68 6.54
C PRO A 206 -4.41 6.12 5.86
N LEU A 207 -5.35 6.99 5.54
CA LEU A 207 -6.67 6.60 5.04
C LEU A 207 -6.81 6.74 3.51
N TYR A 208 -5.86 7.38 2.83
CA TYR A 208 -5.85 7.56 1.39
C TYR A 208 -4.62 6.89 0.77
N PHE A 209 -4.80 6.17 -0.34
CA PHE A 209 -3.74 5.44 -1.04
C PHE A 209 -3.51 6.04 -2.41
N TYR A 210 -2.43 6.80 -2.53
CA TYR A 210 -2.00 7.44 -3.78
C TYR A 210 -1.16 6.47 -4.61
N ARG A 211 -1.63 6.13 -5.81
CA ARG A 211 -0.92 5.25 -6.73
C ARG A 211 0.18 6.00 -7.47
N CYS A 212 1.42 5.50 -7.34
CA CYS A 212 2.54 6.03 -8.11
C CYS A 212 2.55 5.42 -9.52
N ASN A 213 2.09 6.18 -10.51
CA ASN A 213 2.13 5.80 -11.92
C ASN A 213 3.43 6.26 -12.58
N GLU A 214 4.18 5.35 -13.23
CA GLU A 214 5.44 5.68 -13.92
C GLU A 214 5.26 6.68 -15.08
N ASN A 215 4.05 6.80 -15.62
CA ASN A 215 3.67 7.68 -16.73
C ASN A 215 2.96 8.98 -16.29
N GLY A 216 3.02 9.34 -15.01
CA GLY A 216 2.35 10.53 -14.47
C GLY A 216 2.84 11.85 -15.09
N ILE A 217 1.97 12.87 -15.11
CA ILE A 217 2.19 14.22 -15.71
C ILE A 217 3.49 14.87 -15.19
N VAL A 218 3.89 14.58 -13.96
CA VAL A 218 5.08 15.16 -13.32
C VAL A 218 6.38 14.70 -13.96
N GLN A 219 6.42 13.49 -14.56
CA GLN A 219 7.67 12.94 -15.13
C GLN A 219 8.00 13.48 -16.54
N SER A 220 7.01 13.98 -17.28
CA SER A 220 7.14 14.48 -18.66
C SER A 220 6.90 15.99 -18.77
N ALA A 221 7.17 16.77 -17.73
CA ALA A 221 6.84 18.20 -17.65
C ALA A 221 7.52 19.03 -18.76
N LYS A 222 6.72 19.90 -19.39
CA LYS A 222 7.15 20.91 -20.35
C LYS A 222 7.29 22.27 -19.67
N ILE A 223 7.92 23.23 -20.34
CA ILE A 223 8.04 24.61 -19.84
C ILE A 223 6.67 25.26 -19.61
N LYS A 224 5.64 24.88 -20.38
CA LYS A 224 4.26 25.30 -20.13
C LYS A 224 3.80 24.88 -18.73
N ASP A 225 4.03 23.63 -18.37
CA ASP A 225 3.60 23.08 -17.06
C ASP A 225 4.33 23.80 -15.91
N LEU A 226 5.62 24.07 -16.07
CA LEU A 226 6.40 24.81 -15.07
C LEU A 226 5.94 26.27 -14.94
N ARG A 227 5.46 26.90 -16.03
CA ARG A 227 4.83 28.23 -15.98
C ARG A 227 3.49 28.22 -15.26
N ASP A 228 2.67 27.20 -15.52
CA ASP A 228 1.39 27.01 -14.84
C ASP A 228 1.63 26.81 -13.33
N CYS A 229 2.63 26.01 -12.97
CA CYS A 229 3.05 25.82 -11.58
C CYS A 229 3.51 27.12 -10.92
N LEU A 230 4.35 27.92 -11.60
CA LEU A 230 4.80 29.23 -11.10
C LEU A 230 3.62 30.16 -10.87
N ALA A 231 2.70 30.26 -11.84
CA ALA A 231 1.52 31.10 -11.73
C ALA A 231 0.60 30.65 -10.59
N ALA A 232 0.43 29.34 -10.40
CA ALA A 232 -0.33 28.79 -9.28
C ALA A 232 0.31 29.12 -7.93
N GLN A 233 1.63 29.03 -7.81
CA GLN A 233 2.36 29.40 -6.59
C GLN A 233 2.26 30.90 -6.26
N GLU A 234 2.32 31.78 -7.27
CA GLU A 234 2.16 33.22 -7.10
C GLU A 234 0.76 33.58 -6.64
N HIS A 235 -0.26 32.98 -7.29
CA HIS A 235 -1.66 33.14 -6.88
C HIS A 235 -1.87 32.66 -5.45
N SER A 236 -1.43 31.45 -5.14
CA SER A 236 -1.51 30.85 -3.80
C SER A 236 -0.87 31.77 -2.75
N GLY A 237 0.34 32.25 -3.00
CA GLY A 237 1.03 33.17 -2.08
C GLY A 237 0.25 34.48 -1.83
N LYS A 238 -0.32 35.06 -2.88
CA LYS A 238 -1.14 36.27 -2.79
C LYS A 238 -2.38 36.03 -1.93
N VAL A 239 -3.15 34.99 -2.23
CA VAL A 239 -4.36 34.63 -1.47
C VAL A 239 -4.03 34.38 0.00
N ILE A 240 -2.93 33.69 0.30
CA ILE A 240 -2.50 33.42 1.69
C ILE A 240 -2.17 34.72 2.43
N VAL A 241 -1.48 35.69 1.79
CA VAL A 241 -1.17 36.98 2.41
C VAL A 241 -2.43 37.81 2.62
N ASP A 242 -3.37 37.79 1.67
CA ASP A 242 -4.66 38.51 1.80
C ASP A 242 -5.49 37.94 2.96
N ILE A 243 -5.48 36.61 3.18
CA ILE A 243 -6.20 35.95 4.29
C ILE A 243 -5.47 36.11 5.64
N CYS A 244 -4.14 35.97 5.63
CA CYS A 244 -3.32 35.94 6.83
C CYS A 244 -2.02 36.76 6.61
N PRO A 245 -2.06 38.09 6.78
CA PRO A 245 -0.92 38.98 6.54
C PRO A 245 0.33 38.64 7.37
N SER A 246 0.16 38.00 8.53
CA SER A 246 1.27 37.56 9.39
C SER A 246 2.18 36.51 8.72
N LEU A 247 1.71 35.85 7.67
CA LEU A 247 2.48 34.85 6.91
C LEU A 247 3.25 35.44 5.72
N ALA A 248 3.21 36.77 5.48
CA ALA A 248 3.83 37.41 4.32
C ALA A 248 5.33 37.06 4.19
N GLN A 249 6.09 37.11 5.28
CA GLN A 249 7.51 36.73 5.25
C GLN A 249 7.72 35.26 4.93
N GLN A 250 6.89 34.37 5.44
CA GLN A 250 6.97 32.94 5.15
C GLN A 250 6.61 32.66 3.68
N VAL A 251 5.62 33.35 3.14
CA VAL A 251 5.25 33.28 1.70
C VAL A 251 6.43 33.70 0.83
N GLU A 252 7.10 34.79 1.14
CA GLU A 252 8.29 35.25 0.41
C GLU A 252 9.41 34.20 0.42
N MET A 253 9.74 33.67 1.59
CA MET A 253 10.76 32.63 1.75
C MET A 253 10.40 31.36 0.96
N CYS A 254 9.15 30.92 1.02
CA CYS A 254 8.68 29.75 0.27
C CYS A 254 8.67 30.01 -1.24
N SER A 255 8.34 31.23 -1.69
CA SER A 255 8.38 31.62 -3.09
C SER A 255 9.80 31.52 -3.67
N VAL A 256 10.82 32.01 -2.94
CA VAL A 256 12.24 31.86 -3.34
C VAL A 256 12.59 30.38 -3.48
N TRP A 257 12.26 29.57 -2.49
CA TRP A 257 12.56 28.14 -2.50
C TRP A 257 11.90 27.38 -3.66
N LYS A 258 10.61 27.63 -3.89
CA LYS A 258 9.84 27.02 -4.99
C LYS A 258 10.38 27.47 -6.35
N THR A 259 10.75 28.75 -6.48
CA THR A 259 11.35 29.31 -7.72
C THR A 259 12.71 28.66 -8.03
N VAL A 260 13.56 28.40 -7.02
CA VAL A 260 14.81 27.65 -7.18
C VAL A 260 14.51 26.22 -7.68
N GLY A 261 13.48 25.55 -7.12
CA GLY A 261 13.05 24.24 -7.59
C GLY A 261 12.66 24.25 -9.07
N LEU A 262 11.75 25.14 -9.48
CA LEU A 262 11.31 25.29 -10.88
C LEU A 262 12.48 25.61 -11.83
N TRP A 263 13.46 26.38 -11.37
CA TRP A 263 14.66 26.64 -12.17
C TRP A 263 15.44 25.34 -12.42
N MET A 264 15.63 24.53 -11.39
CA MET A 264 16.31 23.24 -11.50
C MET A 264 15.53 22.29 -12.41
N ASP A 265 14.20 22.20 -12.26
CA ASP A 265 13.33 21.34 -13.06
C ASP A 265 13.32 21.75 -14.53
N SER A 266 13.45 23.05 -14.83
CA SER A 266 13.52 23.57 -16.20
C SER A 266 14.69 22.99 -17.01
N VAL A 267 15.74 22.50 -16.35
CA VAL A 267 16.89 21.87 -17.02
C VAL A 267 16.46 20.55 -17.69
N PHE A 268 15.50 19.85 -17.10
CA PHE A 268 15.01 18.54 -17.55
C PHE A 268 13.77 18.61 -18.43
N ALA A 269 13.14 19.79 -18.58
CA ALA A 269 11.95 19.95 -19.43
C ALA A 269 12.22 19.46 -20.86
N LEU A 270 11.18 18.94 -21.52
CA LEU A 270 11.30 18.35 -22.86
C LEU A 270 11.43 19.36 -24.00
N ASP A 271 11.34 20.66 -23.68
CA ASP A 271 11.32 21.75 -24.65
C ASP A 271 12.69 22.09 -25.23
N SER A 272 12.69 22.97 -26.22
CA SER A 272 13.92 23.49 -26.88
C SER A 272 14.83 24.24 -25.91
N ALA A 273 16.12 24.25 -26.18
CA ALA A 273 17.12 24.99 -25.39
C ALA A 273 16.76 26.48 -25.27
N GLN A 274 16.15 27.04 -26.31
CA GLN A 274 15.75 28.44 -26.37
C GLN A 274 14.61 28.76 -25.40
N GLU A 275 13.60 27.90 -25.34
CA GLU A 275 12.47 28.05 -24.37
C GLU A 275 12.92 27.89 -22.96
N LYS A 276 13.74 26.86 -22.66
CA LYS A 276 14.37 26.69 -21.36
C LYS A 276 15.12 27.92 -20.91
N CYS A 277 15.98 28.46 -21.80
CA CYS A 277 16.77 29.67 -21.53
C CYS A 277 15.87 30.89 -21.23
N ARG A 278 14.78 31.07 -22.01
CA ARG A 278 13.81 32.15 -21.78
C ARG A 278 13.14 32.06 -20.44
N PHE A 279 12.67 30.85 -20.05
CA PHE A 279 12.05 30.61 -18.75
C PHE A 279 13.05 30.81 -17.61
N GLN A 280 14.28 30.27 -17.74
CA GLN A 280 15.34 30.48 -16.72
C GLN A 280 15.68 31.94 -16.51
N LYS A 281 15.67 32.79 -17.59
CA LYS A 281 15.87 34.24 -17.46
C LYS A 281 14.76 34.88 -16.61
N GLN A 282 13.50 34.51 -16.86
CA GLN A 282 12.37 34.99 -16.07
C GLN A 282 12.53 34.64 -14.56
N LEU A 283 12.96 33.40 -14.26
CA LEU A 283 13.18 32.96 -12.89
C LEU A 283 14.40 33.65 -12.26
N ASN A 284 15.47 33.90 -13.04
CA ASN A 284 16.64 34.63 -12.54
C ASN A 284 16.31 36.08 -12.12
N GLU A 285 15.40 36.76 -12.82
CA GLU A 285 14.93 38.09 -12.42
C GLU A 285 14.25 38.04 -11.06
N LYS A 286 13.42 37.04 -10.82
CA LYS A 286 12.75 36.83 -9.53
C LYS A 286 13.74 36.50 -8.40
N LEU A 287 14.78 35.71 -8.71
CA LEU A 287 15.78 35.30 -7.71
C LEU A 287 16.90 36.33 -7.51
N ARG A 288 16.93 37.43 -8.25
CA ARG A 288 18.03 38.39 -8.27
C ARG A 288 18.32 39.00 -6.89
N HIS A 289 17.28 39.25 -6.11
CA HIS A 289 17.37 39.87 -4.78
C HIS A 289 17.18 38.88 -3.63
N ALA A 290 17.01 37.57 -3.92
CA ALA A 290 16.85 36.55 -2.92
C ALA A 290 18.12 36.37 -2.09
N LYS A 291 17.98 36.23 -0.78
CA LYS A 291 19.09 36.06 0.16
C LYS A 291 19.23 34.59 0.57
N LEU A 292 20.45 34.17 0.92
CA LEU A 292 20.71 32.82 1.41
C LEU A 292 19.91 32.45 2.68
N GLN A 293 19.60 33.45 3.51
CA GLN A 293 18.78 33.24 4.69
C GLN A 293 17.35 32.78 4.34
N ASP A 294 16.82 33.17 3.16
CA ASP A 294 15.49 32.83 2.69
C ASP A 294 15.37 31.34 2.31
N VAL A 295 16.50 30.68 2.05
CA VAL A 295 16.57 29.25 1.76
C VAL A 295 17.25 28.42 2.85
N LYS A 296 17.66 29.05 3.96
CA LYS A 296 18.38 28.37 5.05
C LYS A 296 17.57 27.25 5.69
N ILE A 297 16.25 27.42 5.80
CA ILE A 297 15.32 26.43 6.38
C ILE A 297 15.23 25.16 5.51
N LEU A 298 15.60 25.23 4.23
CA LEU A 298 15.26 24.23 3.22
C LEU A 298 16.46 23.40 2.72
N GLY A 299 17.59 23.51 3.40
CA GLY A 299 18.73 22.62 3.21
C GLY A 299 19.82 23.14 2.26
N LYS A 300 21.04 22.66 2.49
CA LYS A 300 22.28 23.08 1.81
C LYS A 300 22.25 22.98 0.28
N ARG A 301 21.49 22.02 -0.28
CA ARG A 301 21.36 21.79 -1.72
C ARG A 301 20.78 23.00 -2.45
N LYS A 302 19.64 23.50 -1.98
CA LYS A 302 18.97 24.67 -2.61
C LYS A 302 19.70 25.98 -2.35
N GLN A 303 20.42 26.07 -1.22
CA GLN A 303 21.32 27.20 -0.96
C GLN A 303 22.45 27.28 -2.01
N LEU A 304 23.12 26.15 -2.29
CA LEU A 304 24.15 26.08 -3.34
C LEU A 304 23.57 26.32 -4.73
N ALA A 305 22.36 25.78 -5.02
CA ALA A 305 21.69 26.04 -6.28
C ALA A 305 21.41 27.54 -6.44
N LEU A 306 20.92 28.24 -5.42
CA LEU A 306 20.67 29.67 -5.47
C LEU A 306 21.96 30.48 -5.80
N ILE A 307 23.07 30.15 -5.13
CA ILE A 307 24.39 30.79 -5.40
C ILE A 307 24.79 30.57 -6.87
N PHE A 308 24.69 29.34 -7.36
CA PHE A 308 25.03 29.04 -8.76
C PHE A 308 24.09 29.75 -9.75
N ILE A 309 22.78 29.78 -9.47
CA ILE A 309 21.82 30.48 -10.34
C ILE A 309 22.13 31.98 -10.43
N GLN A 310 22.46 32.62 -9.29
CA GLN A 310 22.74 34.06 -9.22
C GLN A 310 24.07 34.45 -9.87
N HIS A 311 25.13 33.65 -9.65
CA HIS A 311 26.51 34.04 -10.01
C HIS A 311 27.10 33.22 -11.16
N PHE A 312 26.67 31.95 -11.31
CA PHE A 312 27.25 30.99 -12.27
C PHE A 312 26.19 30.12 -12.94
N PRO A 313 25.28 30.68 -13.78
CA PRO A 313 24.14 29.93 -14.35
C PRO A 313 24.54 28.69 -15.16
N ALA A 314 25.72 28.67 -15.78
CA ALA A 314 26.24 27.51 -16.49
C ALA A 314 26.55 26.35 -15.51
N LEU A 315 27.15 26.67 -14.35
CA LEU A 315 27.43 25.69 -13.28
C LEU A 315 26.13 25.23 -12.62
N ALA A 316 25.13 26.10 -12.50
CA ALA A 316 23.82 25.70 -11.99
C ALA A 316 23.17 24.63 -12.86
N ARG A 317 23.28 24.71 -14.19
CA ARG A 317 22.78 23.67 -15.11
C ARG A 317 23.52 22.34 -14.94
N VAL A 318 24.86 22.38 -14.81
CA VAL A 318 25.65 21.17 -14.55
C VAL A 318 25.28 20.58 -13.18
N TYR A 319 25.19 21.43 -12.17
CA TYR A 319 24.81 21.04 -10.83
C TYR A 319 23.42 20.37 -10.78
N SER A 320 22.42 20.96 -11.46
CA SER A 320 21.09 20.37 -11.58
C SER A 320 21.11 19.01 -12.30
N LYS A 321 21.89 18.88 -13.37
CA LYS A 321 22.04 17.60 -14.10
C LYS A 321 22.70 16.51 -13.25
N VAL A 322 23.70 16.87 -12.46
CA VAL A 322 24.41 15.93 -11.57
C VAL A 322 23.50 15.46 -10.43
N LEU A 323 22.62 16.34 -9.94
CA LEU A 323 21.70 16.02 -8.85
C LEU A 323 20.43 15.27 -9.28
N GLY A 324 20.11 15.25 -10.58
CA GLY A 324 18.89 14.65 -11.14
C GLY A 324 17.62 15.47 -10.90
N LYS A 325 16.52 15.07 -11.55
CA LYS A 325 15.21 15.75 -11.52
C LYS A 325 14.53 15.65 -10.16
N ASP A 326 14.78 14.56 -9.45
CA ASP A 326 14.15 14.26 -8.17
C ASP A 326 15.11 14.50 -7.00
N ASP A 327 14.55 14.86 -5.83
CA ASP A 327 15.23 14.69 -4.53
C ASP A 327 15.69 13.24 -4.31
N ASN A 328 15.28 12.35 -5.20
CA ASN A 328 15.62 10.93 -5.24
C ASN A 328 17.11 10.66 -5.43
N PHE A 329 17.90 11.49 -6.13
CA PHE A 329 19.36 11.20 -6.20
C PHE A 329 20.03 11.24 -4.83
N LEU A 330 19.71 12.22 -3.97
CA LEU A 330 20.19 12.20 -2.59
C LEU A 330 19.45 11.18 -1.73
N SER A 331 18.18 10.93 -2.01
CA SER A 331 17.41 9.84 -1.45
C SER A 331 17.97 8.50 -1.95
N ASP A 332 18.24 8.35 -3.23
CA ASP A 332 18.83 7.15 -3.83
C ASP A 332 20.32 7.03 -3.47
N PHE A 333 21.05 8.11 -3.37
CA PHE A 333 22.40 8.14 -2.79
C PHE A 333 22.37 7.88 -1.29
N LYS A 334 21.42 8.43 -0.53
CA LYS A 334 21.18 8.06 0.87
C LYS A 334 20.64 6.65 1.01
N LYS A 335 19.77 6.21 0.11
CA LYS A 335 19.33 4.80 0.01
C LYS A 335 20.52 3.91 -0.34
N SER A 336 21.32 4.29 -1.32
CA SER A 336 22.55 3.56 -1.68
C SER A 336 23.58 3.59 -0.55
N LEU A 337 23.75 4.71 0.15
CA LEU A 337 24.60 4.80 1.35
C LEU A 337 24.01 4.03 2.54
N ARG A 338 22.68 4.06 2.74
CA ARG A 338 22.00 3.21 3.73
C ARG A 338 22.20 1.75 3.35
N LEU A 339 21.98 1.40 2.09
CA LEU A 339 22.17 0.06 1.58
C LEU A 339 23.62 -0.41 1.72
N VAL A 340 24.60 0.43 1.40
CA VAL A 340 26.04 0.16 1.64
C VAL A 340 26.33 0.01 3.15
N ARG A 341 25.83 0.92 3.99
CA ARG A 341 26.00 0.82 5.45
C ARG A 341 25.30 -0.41 6.00
N HIS A 342 24.09 -0.71 5.53
CA HIS A 342 23.34 -1.90 5.91
C HIS A 342 24.07 -3.16 5.44
N THR A 343 24.53 -3.21 4.20
CA THR A 343 25.36 -4.31 3.67
C THR A 343 26.63 -4.50 4.48
N ILE A 344 27.32 -3.41 4.90
CA ILE A 344 28.50 -3.50 5.76
C ILE A 344 28.13 -4.04 7.15
N ARG A 345 26.99 -3.62 7.70
CA ARG A 345 26.46 -4.12 8.97
C ARG A 345 26.14 -5.60 8.88
N LEU A 346 25.36 -6.01 7.88
CA LEU A 346 25.03 -7.42 7.62
C LEU A 346 26.31 -8.27 7.41
N LYS A 347 27.29 -7.77 6.66
CA LYS A 347 28.58 -8.48 6.49
C LYS A 347 29.32 -8.64 7.82
N LYS A 348 29.30 -7.63 8.68
CA LYS A 348 29.92 -7.70 10.01
C LYS A 348 29.18 -8.68 10.91
N GLU A 349 27.86 -8.64 10.91
CA GLU A 349 26.99 -9.54 11.65
C GLU A 349 27.19 -10.98 11.19
N PHE A 350 27.15 -11.22 9.89
CA PHE A 350 27.37 -12.53 9.28
C PHE A 350 28.74 -13.12 9.66
N LYS A 351 29.80 -12.30 9.66
CA LYS A 351 31.17 -12.71 10.07
C LYS A 351 31.32 -12.96 11.57
N ARG A 352 30.53 -12.29 12.42
CA ARG A 352 30.56 -12.48 13.88
C ARG A 352 29.93 -13.78 14.33
N VAL A 353 29.02 -14.32 13.52
CA VAL A 353 28.32 -15.58 13.84
C VAL A 353 29.25 -16.74 13.50
N ILE A 354 29.76 -17.43 14.54
CA ILE A 354 30.67 -18.58 14.42
C ILE A 354 29.87 -19.86 14.15
N SER A 355 28.64 -19.99 14.67
CA SER A 355 27.76 -21.15 14.45
C SER A 355 27.32 -21.24 13.00
N PRO A 356 26.92 -22.45 12.52
CA PRO A 356 26.28 -22.57 11.22
C PRO A 356 25.02 -21.71 11.15
N LYS A 357 24.71 -21.20 9.96
CA LYS A 357 23.67 -20.20 9.75
C LYS A 357 22.51 -20.80 8.97
N PHE A 358 21.30 -20.42 9.35
CA PHE A 358 20.10 -20.63 8.56
C PHE A 358 19.69 -19.29 7.96
N VAL A 359 19.93 -19.10 6.66
CA VAL A 359 19.74 -17.83 5.96
C VAL A 359 18.40 -17.86 5.23
N VAL A 360 17.47 -17.02 5.63
CA VAL A 360 16.18 -16.83 4.96
C VAL A 360 16.26 -15.59 4.08
N LEU A 361 16.06 -15.78 2.78
CA LEU A 361 16.10 -14.74 1.76
C LEU A 361 14.71 -14.18 1.50
N CYS A 362 14.65 -12.92 1.15
CA CYS A 362 13.43 -12.19 0.77
C CYS A 362 12.39 -12.06 1.89
N ALA A 363 12.83 -11.94 3.15
CA ALA A 363 11.95 -11.65 4.28
C ALA A 363 11.09 -10.40 3.98
N PRO A 364 9.76 -10.39 4.31
CA PRO A 364 8.84 -9.34 3.92
C PRO A 364 9.17 -8.03 4.62
N THR A 365 9.15 -6.93 3.85
CA THR A 365 9.30 -5.56 4.34
C THR A 365 8.01 -4.75 4.25
N TYR A 366 6.91 -5.40 3.94
CA TYR A 366 5.58 -4.81 3.72
C TYR A 366 4.55 -5.30 4.72
N GLY A 367 3.40 -4.63 4.77
CA GLY A 367 2.40 -4.76 5.82
C GLY A 367 1.40 -5.92 5.67
N ASN A 368 1.70 -6.97 4.88
CA ASN A 368 0.87 -8.16 4.87
C ASN A 368 1.15 -9.00 6.13
N LEU A 369 0.21 -8.99 7.08
CA LEU A 369 0.34 -9.70 8.36
C LEU A 369 0.42 -11.21 8.16
N GLY A 370 -0.18 -11.74 7.10
CA GLY A 370 -0.03 -13.15 6.74
C GLY A 370 1.42 -13.51 6.41
N ASP A 371 2.07 -12.69 5.57
CA ASP A 371 3.48 -12.92 5.20
C ASP A 371 4.43 -12.68 6.39
N GLN A 372 4.10 -11.75 7.29
CA GLN A 372 4.83 -11.56 8.54
C GLN A 372 4.67 -12.76 9.49
N ALA A 373 3.48 -13.33 9.58
CA ALA A 373 3.22 -14.53 10.37
C ALA A 373 3.90 -15.79 9.79
N LEU A 374 4.06 -15.86 8.45
CA LEU A 374 4.90 -16.89 7.81
C LEU A 374 6.35 -16.80 8.30
N LEU A 375 6.93 -15.60 8.29
CA LEU A 375 8.30 -15.37 8.76
C LEU A 375 8.47 -15.75 10.24
N GLU A 376 7.50 -15.41 11.10
CA GLU A 376 7.51 -15.83 12.51
C GLU A 376 7.44 -17.36 12.62
N GLY A 377 6.60 -18.02 11.83
CA GLY A 377 6.51 -19.48 11.78
C GLY A 377 7.82 -20.13 11.33
N GLU A 378 8.49 -19.57 10.33
CA GLU A 378 9.82 -20.00 9.88
C GLU A 378 10.87 -19.89 10.99
N GLN A 379 10.88 -18.77 11.72
CA GLN A 379 11.81 -18.60 12.83
C GLN A 379 11.56 -19.63 13.95
N ARG A 380 10.30 -19.87 14.31
CA ARG A 380 9.92 -20.92 15.28
C ARG A 380 10.32 -22.32 14.80
N PHE A 381 10.14 -22.60 13.51
CA PHE A 381 10.58 -23.84 12.90
C PHE A 381 12.12 -24.01 13.01
N ILE A 382 12.88 -22.96 12.67
CA ILE A 382 14.34 -22.98 12.78
C ILE A 382 14.77 -23.18 14.23
N GLU A 383 14.18 -22.47 15.17
CA GLU A 383 14.47 -22.60 16.61
C GLU A 383 14.20 -24.02 17.13
N LYS A 384 13.07 -24.61 16.73
CA LYS A 384 12.67 -25.96 17.18
C LYS A 384 13.56 -27.07 16.59
N TYR A 385 13.79 -27.03 15.28
CA TYR A 385 14.40 -28.17 14.58
C TYR A 385 15.89 -28.01 14.27
N PHE A 386 16.39 -26.75 14.30
CA PHE A 386 17.78 -26.40 14.00
C PHE A 386 18.40 -25.50 15.08
N PRO A 387 18.33 -25.87 16.37
CA PRO A 387 18.75 -25.01 17.49
C PRO A 387 20.24 -24.67 17.46
N ALA A 388 21.05 -25.44 16.76
CA ALA A 388 22.48 -25.15 16.58
C ALA A 388 22.75 -24.07 15.51
N TYR A 389 21.74 -23.71 14.72
CA TYR A 389 21.86 -22.73 13.65
C TYR A 389 21.43 -21.34 14.12
N LYS A 390 22.17 -20.32 13.71
CA LYS A 390 21.75 -18.95 13.90
C LYS A 390 20.91 -18.51 12.70
N SER A 391 19.65 -18.13 12.95
CA SER A 391 18.79 -17.53 11.93
C SER A 391 19.33 -16.16 11.51
N ILE A 392 19.40 -15.94 10.20
CA ILE A 392 19.77 -14.68 9.56
C ILE A 392 18.75 -14.35 8.49
N LEU A 393 18.05 -13.24 8.68
CA LEU A 393 17.02 -12.76 7.76
C LEU A 393 17.62 -11.76 6.79
N ILE A 394 17.43 -11.97 5.49
CA ILE A 394 17.76 -11.00 4.44
C ILE A 394 16.45 -10.47 3.88
N SER A 395 16.20 -9.22 4.07
CA SER A 395 14.96 -8.58 3.63
C SER A 395 14.79 -8.63 2.11
N LEU A 396 13.55 -8.48 1.63
CA LEU A 396 13.24 -8.39 0.21
C LEU A 396 14.01 -7.23 -0.45
N ASP A 397 14.13 -6.09 0.25
CA ASP A 397 14.86 -4.92 -0.25
C ASP A 397 16.38 -5.16 -0.31
N ASP A 398 16.94 -5.90 0.65
CA ASP A 398 18.36 -6.23 0.69
C ASP A 398 18.74 -7.34 -0.29
N SER A 399 17.78 -8.14 -0.74
CA SER A 399 18.01 -9.27 -1.67
C SER A 399 18.68 -8.82 -2.98
N ARG A 400 18.49 -7.57 -3.38
CA ARG A 400 19.17 -6.96 -4.54
C ARG A 400 20.70 -6.83 -4.35
N CYS A 401 21.20 -6.90 -3.11
CA CYS A 401 22.61 -6.68 -2.74
C CYS A 401 23.31 -7.92 -2.16
N VAL A 402 22.69 -9.10 -2.25
CA VAL A 402 23.23 -10.35 -1.66
C VAL A 402 24.39 -10.98 -2.43
N LYS A 403 24.86 -10.40 -3.54
CA LYS A 403 26.01 -10.95 -4.33
C LYS A 403 27.25 -11.26 -3.46
N TRP A 404 27.48 -10.48 -2.42
CA TRP A 404 28.60 -10.70 -1.48
C TRP A 404 28.41 -11.96 -0.62
N LEU A 405 27.17 -12.41 -0.38
CA LEU A 405 26.85 -13.55 0.47
C LEU A 405 27.39 -14.85 -0.15
N LYS A 406 27.40 -14.92 -1.48
CA LYS A 406 27.96 -16.08 -2.23
C LYS A 406 29.38 -16.45 -1.78
N ASN A 407 30.18 -15.44 -1.39
CA ASN A 407 31.59 -15.63 -1.06
C ASN A 407 31.86 -15.91 0.43
N VAL A 408 30.84 -15.75 1.28
CA VAL A 408 31.00 -15.90 2.74
C VAL A 408 30.12 -17.00 3.32
N ILE A 409 29.20 -17.55 2.55
CA ILE A 409 28.36 -18.65 2.94
C ILE A 409 29.14 -19.96 2.86
N SER A 410 29.07 -20.76 3.91
CA SER A 410 29.77 -22.04 4.01
C SER A 410 28.89 -23.20 3.49
N SER A 411 29.49 -24.38 3.28
CA SER A 411 28.75 -25.59 2.91
C SER A 411 27.81 -26.09 4.03
N ASN A 412 28.07 -25.69 5.25
CA ASN A 412 27.26 -26.05 6.43
C ASN A 412 26.11 -25.07 6.69
N ASP A 413 26.07 -23.93 5.99
CA ASP A 413 24.97 -22.99 6.11
C ASP A 413 23.79 -23.46 5.26
N ILE A 414 22.55 -23.29 5.77
CA ILE A 414 21.31 -23.58 5.06
C ILE A 414 20.82 -22.28 4.43
N ILE A 415 20.44 -22.34 3.15
CA ILE A 415 19.89 -21.20 2.41
C ILE A 415 18.46 -21.55 2.05
N ALA A 416 17.53 -20.70 2.47
CA ALA A 416 16.12 -20.82 2.19
C ALA A 416 15.56 -19.55 1.55
N LEU A 417 14.61 -19.70 0.64
CA LEU A 417 13.71 -18.65 0.22
C LEU A 417 12.48 -18.66 1.13
N GLN A 418 12.00 -17.48 1.54
CA GLN A 418 10.84 -17.35 2.40
C GLN A 418 9.58 -18.01 1.83
N ALA A 419 8.71 -18.50 2.68
CA ALA A 419 7.37 -19.03 2.37
C ALA A 419 6.42 -17.95 1.84
N GLY A 420 5.34 -18.37 1.17
CA GLY A 420 4.27 -17.45 0.78
C GLY A 420 3.45 -17.86 -0.42
N GLY A 421 2.78 -16.92 -1.05
CA GLY A 421 1.99 -17.12 -2.26
C GLY A 421 2.45 -16.22 -3.41
N ASN A 422 3.75 -15.95 -3.50
CA ASN A 422 4.30 -14.90 -4.34
C ASN A 422 5.06 -15.43 -5.57
N ILE A 423 5.12 -16.74 -5.79
CA ILE A 423 5.77 -17.31 -6.97
C ILE A 423 4.79 -17.34 -8.14
N GLY A 424 5.15 -16.61 -9.20
CA GLY A 424 4.39 -16.53 -10.44
C GLY A 424 3.89 -15.11 -10.78
N THR A 425 2.71 -15.02 -11.41
CA THR A 425 2.24 -13.78 -12.05
C THR A 425 1.39 -12.88 -11.17
N LEU A 426 0.90 -13.33 -10.01
CA LEU A 426 0.06 -12.51 -9.13
C LEU A 426 0.84 -11.30 -8.55
N TYR A 427 2.11 -11.51 -8.18
CA TYR A 427 2.96 -10.50 -7.54
C TYR A 427 4.34 -10.45 -8.23
N LEU A 428 4.35 -10.05 -9.52
CA LEU A 428 5.54 -10.06 -10.37
C LEU A 428 6.76 -9.34 -9.77
N GLY A 429 6.55 -8.25 -9.03
CA GLY A 429 7.63 -7.50 -8.37
C GLY A 429 8.38 -8.32 -7.33
N VAL A 430 7.62 -9.03 -6.49
CA VAL A 430 8.16 -9.94 -5.46
C VAL A 430 8.80 -11.16 -6.10
N HIS A 431 8.11 -11.79 -7.06
CA HIS A 431 8.61 -12.93 -7.81
C HIS A 431 9.97 -12.64 -8.49
N ASN A 432 10.09 -11.52 -9.20
CA ASN A 432 11.35 -11.13 -9.85
C ASN A 432 12.49 -10.88 -8.84
N ALA A 433 12.18 -10.32 -7.67
CA ALA A 433 13.16 -10.11 -6.60
C ALA A 433 13.64 -11.45 -6.02
N GLN A 434 12.72 -12.41 -5.81
CA GLN A 434 13.02 -13.75 -5.36
C GLN A 434 13.92 -14.49 -6.36
N GLU A 435 13.57 -14.50 -7.66
CA GLU A 435 14.41 -15.10 -8.71
C GLU A 435 15.80 -14.46 -8.77
N SER A 436 15.87 -13.13 -8.65
CA SER A 436 17.16 -12.42 -8.65
C SER A 436 18.03 -12.77 -7.45
N ALA A 437 17.44 -13.00 -6.28
CA ALA A 437 18.13 -13.48 -5.10
C ALA A 437 18.61 -14.92 -5.28
N MET A 438 17.76 -15.81 -5.83
CA MET A 438 18.11 -17.20 -6.12
C MET A 438 19.30 -17.30 -7.08
N GLN A 439 19.31 -16.56 -8.19
CA GLN A 439 20.38 -16.57 -9.19
C GLN A 439 21.78 -16.30 -8.59
N VAL A 440 21.86 -15.55 -7.50
CA VAL A 440 23.14 -15.33 -6.79
C VAL A 440 23.72 -16.64 -6.27
N PHE A 441 22.88 -17.62 -5.96
CA PHE A 441 23.25 -18.91 -5.38
C PHE A 441 23.21 -20.06 -6.38
N ALA A 442 23.14 -19.77 -7.70
CA ALA A 442 23.25 -20.81 -8.72
C ALA A 442 24.39 -21.78 -8.42
N HIS A 443 24.18 -23.09 -8.63
CA HIS A 443 25.08 -24.20 -8.30
C HIS A 443 25.37 -24.41 -6.79
N LYS A 444 24.53 -23.82 -5.90
CA LYS A 444 24.55 -24.12 -4.46
C LYS A 444 23.24 -24.79 -4.06
N LYS A 445 23.28 -25.53 -2.94
CA LYS A 445 22.04 -26.04 -2.32
C LYS A 445 21.17 -24.89 -1.89
N LEU A 446 19.92 -24.92 -2.29
CA LEU A 446 18.90 -23.95 -1.91
C LEU A 446 17.57 -24.67 -1.69
N MET A 447 16.81 -24.23 -0.71
CA MET A 447 15.45 -24.67 -0.52
C MET A 447 14.48 -23.49 -0.60
N ILE A 448 13.23 -23.79 -0.88
CA ILE A 448 12.13 -22.84 -0.85
C ILE A 448 11.14 -23.33 0.21
N PHE A 449 10.85 -22.52 1.21
CA PHE A 449 9.81 -22.80 2.19
C PHE A 449 8.42 -22.91 1.53
N PRO A 450 7.38 -23.47 2.19
CA PRO A 450 6.10 -23.78 1.57
C PRO A 450 5.48 -22.59 0.81
N GLN A 451 5.35 -22.75 -0.51
CA GLN A 451 4.87 -21.73 -1.44
C GLN A 451 3.57 -22.14 -2.14
N THR A 452 2.82 -21.14 -2.63
CA THR A 452 1.81 -21.32 -3.68
C THR A 452 2.37 -20.83 -5.01
N PHE A 453 2.21 -21.64 -6.06
CA PHE A 453 2.60 -21.32 -7.43
C PHE A 453 1.36 -20.93 -8.24
N TYR A 454 1.38 -19.76 -8.88
CA TYR A 454 0.29 -19.31 -9.74
C TYR A 454 0.83 -18.57 -10.97
N TYR A 455 0.57 -19.12 -12.16
CA TYR A 455 0.93 -18.50 -13.43
C TYR A 455 -0.32 -18.32 -14.28
N SER A 456 -0.53 -17.09 -14.79
CA SER A 456 -1.61 -16.84 -15.74
C SER A 456 -1.38 -17.62 -17.04
N THR A 457 -2.45 -18.02 -17.70
CA THR A 457 -2.40 -18.81 -18.95
C THR A 457 -2.10 -17.98 -20.20
N ASP A 458 -2.01 -16.66 -20.05
CA ASP A 458 -1.74 -15.69 -21.11
C ASP A 458 -0.25 -15.71 -21.57
N THR A 459 0.07 -14.80 -22.49
CA THR A 459 1.45 -14.67 -23.03
C THR A 459 2.44 -14.23 -21.96
N VAL A 460 2.00 -13.43 -20.97
CA VAL A 460 2.86 -12.96 -19.88
C VAL A 460 3.20 -14.13 -18.97
N GLY A 461 2.20 -14.92 -18.55
CA GLY A 461 2.40 -16.08 -17.69
C GLY A 461 3.34 -17.11 -18.31
N ARG A 462 3.18 -17.40 -19.61
CA ARG A 462 4.09 -18.33 -20.32
C ARG A 462 5.53 -17.84 -20.32
N LYS A 463 5.79 -16.56 -20.58
CA LYS A 463 7.14 -15.98 -20.57
C LYS A 463 7.79 -16.02 -19.18
N VAL A 464 6.99 -15.70 -18.15
CA VAL A 464 7.47 -15.73 -16.77
C VAL A 464 7.84 -17.16 -16.37
N LEU A 465 7.00 -18.15 -16.70
CA LEU A 465 7.24 -19.55 -16.43
C LEU A 465 8.51 -20.09 -17.13
N GLU A 466 8.71 -19.73 -18.39
CA GLU A 466 9.93 -20.11 -19.15
C GLU A 466 11.19 -19.57 -18.49
N LYS A 467 11.14 -18.33 -18.03
CA LYS A 467 12.26 -17.72 -17.27
C LYS A 467 12.48 -18.46 -15.95
N THR A 468 11.43 -18.77 -15.20
CA THR A 468 11.52 -19.54 -13.95
C THR A 468 12.15 -20.91 -14.17
N ARG A 469 11.75 -21.65 -15.22
CA ARG A 469 12.38 -22.93 -15.60
C ARG A 469 13.87 -22.77 -15.78
N THR A 470 14.29 -21.79 -16.59
CA THR A 470 15.71 -21.52 -16.85
C THR A 470 16.50 -21.27 -15.58
N ILE A 471 15.91 -20.57 -14.61
CA ILE A 471 16.57 -20.27 -13.33
C ILE A 471 16.62 -21.53 -12.46
N TYR A 472 15.51 -22.26 -12.32
CA TYR A 472 15.43 -23.43 -11.44
C TYR A 472 16.34 -24.55 -11.92
N ASP A 473 16.51 -24.74 -13.24
CA ASP A 473 17.43 -25.71 -13.83
C ASP A 473 18.92 -25.39 -13.54
N THR A 474 19.25 -24.22 -12.99
CA THR A 474 20.64 -23.91 -12.57
C THR A 474 21.02 -24.48 -11.21
N PHE A 475 20.05 -25.08 -10.48
CA PHE A 475 20.28 -25.59 -9.14
C PHE A 475 20.34 -27.12 -9.13
N GLU A 476 21.35 -27.65 -8.45
CA GLU A 476 21.49 -29.07 -8.17
C GLU A 476 22.05 -29.25 -6.75
N PRO A 477 21.24 -29.61 -5.78
CA PRO A 477 19.81 -29.77 -5.75
C PRO A 477 19.05 -28.48 -5.39
N LEU A 478 17.82 -28.32 -5.93
CA LEU A 478 16.82 -27.39 -5.48
C LEU A 478 15.67 -28.17 -4.82
N LYS A 479 15.39 -27.88 -3.54
CA LYS A 479 14.25 -28.43 -2.82
C LYS A 479 13.14 -27.38 -2.74
N VAL A 480 11.95 -27.72 -3.21
CA VAL A 480 10.78 -26.85 -3.15
C VAL A 480 9.72 -27.48 -2.26
N PHE A 481 9.34 -26.78 -1.23
CA PHE A 481 8.15 -27.12 -0.47
C PHE A 481 6.97 -26.29 -0.98
N VAL A 482 5.82 -26.94 -1.10
CA VAL A 482 4.56 -26.29 -1.48
C VAL A 482 3.50 -26.57 -0.43
N ARG A 483 2.54 -25.66 -0.26
CA ARG A 483 1.55 -25.76 0.81
C ARG A 483 0.17 -26.24 0.36
N ASP A 484 -0.04 -26.36 -0.94
CA ASP A 484 -1.31 -26.78 -1.53
C ASP A 484 -1.09 -27.79 -2.68
N PRO A 485 -2.02 -28.75 -2.88
CA PRO A 485 -1.89 -29.80 -3.89
C PRO A 485 -1.85 -29.27 -5.33
N ALA A 486 -2.52 -28.15 -5.62
CA ALA A 486 -2.50 -27.56 -6.95
C ALA A 486 -1.10 -27.06 -7.32
N SER A 487 -0.39 -26.45 -6.36
CA SER A 487 1.02 -26.05 -6.52
C SER A 487 1.94 -27.25 -6.68
N GLU A 488 1.71 -28.36 -5.97
CA GLU A 488 2.49 -29.57 -6.14
C GLU A 488 2.35 -30.14 -7.55
N CYS A 489 1.12 -30.30 -8.03
CA CYS A 489 0.84 -30.76 -9.39
C CYS A 489 1.49 -29.83 -10.42
N PHE A 490 1.30 -28.52 -10.27
CA PHE A 490 1.90 -27.53 -11.17
C PHE A 490 3.42 -27.63 -11.26
N VAL A 491 4.12 -27.75 -10.12
CA VAL A 491 5.59 -27.86 -10.09
C VAL A 491 6.04 -29.17 -10.75
N ARG A 492 5.40 -30.30 -10.44
CA ARG A 492 5.72 -31.59 -11.05
C ARG A 492 5.59 -31.59 -12.58
N GLU A 493 4.53 -30.94 -13.10
CA GLU A 493 4.27 -30.86 -14.53
C GLU A 493 5.18 -29.87 -15.26
N ASN A 494 5.47 -28.74 -14.64
CA ASN A 494 6.09 -27.60 -15.31
C ASN A 494 7.56 -27.39 -14.97
N LEU A 495 8.07 -27.95 -13.86
CA LEU A 495 9.44 -27.82 -13.36
C LEU A 495 9.98 -29.21 -13.01
N PRO A 496 10.10 -30.13 -13.97
CA PRO A 496 10.34 -31.59 -13.74
C PRO A 496 11.69 -31.90 -13.05
N ASN A 497 12.66 -30.98 -13.14
CA ASN A 497 13.97 -31.14 -12.49
C ASN A 497 14.00 -30.66 -11.04
N THR A 498 12.83 -30.29 -10.50
CA THR A 498 12.71 -29.72 -9.14
C THR A 498 12.21 -30.81 -8.18
N ASP A 499 12.90 -31.03 -7.07
CA ASP A 499 12.44 -31.91 -6.00
C ASP A 499 11.34 -31.16 -5.17
N VAL A 500 10.06 -31.57 -5.33
CA VAL A 500 8.91 -30.94 -4.70
C VAL A 500 8.24 -31.86 -3.70
N THR A 501 7.87 -31.29 -2.53
CA THR A 501 7.10 -31.98 -1.48
C THR A 501 6.02 -31.06 -0.92
N LEU A 502 4.83 -31.62 -0.69
CA LEU A 502 3.70 -30.93 -0.08
C LEU A 502 3.88 -30.86 1.45
N MET A 503 3.90 -29.65 2.00
CA MET A 503 4.16 -29.36 3.42
C MET A 503 3.17 -28.35 3.98
N PRO A 504 2.98 -28.28 5.31
CA PRO A 504 2.04 -27.34 5.93
C PRO A 504 2.44 -25.88 5.69
N ASP A 505 1.42 -24.99 5.71
CA ASP A 505 1.65 -23.54 5.75
C ASP A 505 2.42 -23.15 7.02
N MET A 506 3.48 -22.33 6.87
CA MET A 506 4.37 -21.98 7.98
C MET A 506 3.67 -21.20 9.10
N VAL A 507 2.54 -20.54 8.83
CA VAL A 507 1.74 -19.86 9.86
C VAL A 507 1.24 -20.83 10.91
N LEU A 508 1.04 -22.10 10.55
CA LEU A 508 0.62 -23.15 11.50
C LEU A 508 1.69 -23.51 12.55
N MET A 509 2.92 -23.04 12.42
CA MET A 509 3.94 -23.12 13.49
C MET A 509 3.69 -22.13 14.63
N ASN A 510 2.90 -21.09 14.41
CA ASN A 510 2.63 -20.09 15.44
C ASN A 510 1.70 -20.65 16.52
N ARG A 511 1.90 -20.17 17.75
CA ARG A 511 1.07 -20.51 18.91
C ARG A 511 0.80 -19.20 19.67
N PRO A 512 -0.12 -18.35 19.14
CA PRO A 512 -0.39 -17.05 19.74
C PRO A 512 -0.94 -17.20 21.15
N GLN A 513 -0.45 -16.36 22.05
CA GLN A 513 -1.00 -16.24 23.40
C GLN A 513 -2.07 -15.14 23.35
N VAL A 514 -3.34 -15.54 23.28
CA VAL A 514 -4.46 -14.61 23.23
C VAL A 514 -5.20 -14.58 24.56
N PRO A 515 -5.69 -13.41 25.01
CA PRO A 515 -6.50 -13.34 26.24
C PRO A 515 -7.81 -14.11 26.04
N HIS A 516 -8.21 -14.89 27.05
CA HIS A 516 -9.53 -15.51 27.09
C HIS A 516 -10.59 -14.50 27.56
N ASN A 517 -10.89 -13.53 26.67
CA ASN A 517 -11.94 -12.54 26.91
C ASN A 517 -13.31 -13.09 26.47
N LYS A 518 -14.39 -12.44 26.94
CA LYS A 518 -15.73 -12.74 26.41
C LYS A 518 -15.77 -12.43 24.93
N ARG A 519 -16.14 -13.41 24.12
CA ARG A 519 -16.33 -13.24 22.67
C ARG A 519 -17.61 -12.44 22.40
N GLU A 520 -17.57 -11.52 21.43
CA GLU A 520 -18.71 -10.69 21.09
C GLU A 520 -18.73 -10.35 19.61
N GLY A 521 -19.85 -10.64 18.95
CA GLY A 521 -20.14 -10.26 17.58
C GLY A 521 -19.28 -10.97 16.53
N VAL A 522 -19.33 -10.48 15.30
CA VAL A 522 -18.67 -11.08 14.15
C VAL A 522 -17.56 -10.17 13.61
N LEU A 523 -16.43 -10.77 13.22
CA LEU A 523 -15.33 -10.12 12.55
C LEU A 523 -15.32 -10.51 11.07
N VAL A 524 -15.51 -9.55 10.18
CA VAL A 524 -15.50 -9.74 8.74
C VAL A 524 -14.15 -9.30 8.19
N CYS A 525 -13.41 -10.24 7.59
CA CYS A 525 -12.07 -10.03 7.04
C CYS A 525 -12.06 -10.44 5.56
N LEU A 526 -12.65 -9.62 4.70
CA LEU A 526 -12.81 -9.88 3.28
C LEU A 526 -11.86 -9.03 2.44
N ARG A 527 -11.41 -9.61 1.32
CA ARG A 527 -10.51 -8.97 0.35
C ARG A 527 -11.20 -7.84 -0.40
N GLY A 528 -10.43 -6.78 -0.68
CA GLY A 528 -10.81 -5.73 -1.62
C GLY A 528 -9.94 -5.71 -2.90
N ASP A 529 -9.21 -6.80 -3.20
CA ASP A 529 -8.26 -6.88 -4.31
C ASP A 529 -8.75 -7.83 -5.44
N ALA A 530 -7.93 -7.99 -6.48
CA ALA A 530 -8.25 -8.81 -7.68
C ALA A 530 -8.52 -10.30 -7.40
N GLU A 531 -8.19 -10.81 -6.21
CA GLU A 531 -8.50 -12.19 -5.81
C GLU A 531 -9.89 -12.33 -5.14
N ALA A 532 -10.64 -11.24 -4.94
CA ALA A 532 -11.99 -11.28 -4.38
C ALA A 532 -12.95 -12.03 -5.32
N THR A 533 -13.81 -12.87 -4.78
CA THR A 533 -14.83 -13.61 -5.51
C THR A 533 -16.22 -13.05 -5.33
N LEU A 534 -16.51 -12.48 -4.16
CA LEU A 534 -17.82 -11.90 -3.88
C LEU A 534 -18.00 -10.59 -4.62
N SER A 535 -19.09 -10.47 -5.34
CA SER A 535 -19.60 -9.20 -5.84
C SER A 535 -20.03 -8.28 -4.69
N ILE A 536 -20.23 -7.02 -4.99
CA ILE A 536 -20.69 -6.03 -4.00
C ILE A 536 -22.07 -6.41 -3.46
N ALA A 537 -23.00 -6.80 -4.34
CA ALA A 537 -24.34 -7.22 -3.94
C ALA A 537 -24.32 -8.43 -2.99
N GLU A 538 -23.43 -9.38 -3.24
CA GLU A 538 -23.24 -10.54 -2.37
C GLU A 538 -22.64 -10.14 -1.01
N ARG A 539 -21.72 -9.20 -0.98
CA ARG A 539 -21.17 -8.66 0.28
C ARG A 539 -22.22 -7.91 1.10
N ASP A 540 -23.01 -7.05 0.45
CA ASP A 540 -24.08 -6.33 1.12
C ASP A 540 -25.17 -7.29 1.62
N HIS A 541 -25.49 -8.31 0.86
CA HIS A 541 -26.39 -9.37 1.28
C HIS A 541 -25.85 -10.12 2.51
N LEU A 542 -24.57 -10.50 2.49
CA LEU A 542 -23.88 -11.12 3.62
C LEU A 542 -23.91 -10.24 4.86
N LEU A 543 -23.56 -8.95 4.74
CA LEU A 543 -23.61 -8.01 5.85
C LEU A 543 -25.02 -7.85 6.42
N THR A 544 -26.03 -7.75 5.56
CA THR A 544 -27.44 -7.68 5.98
C THR A 544 -27.87 -8.94 6.75
N GLN A 545 -27.48 -10.12 6.29
CA GLN A 545 -27.73 -11.37 7.04
C GLN A 545 -27.07 -11.36 8.41
N LEU A 546 -25.84 -10.84 8.51
CA LEU A 546 -25.11 -10.73 9.78
C LEU A 546 -25.77 -9.76 10.75
N GLU A 547 -26.28 -8.60 10.27
CA GLU A 547 -26.99 -7.60 11.09
C GLU A 547 -28.26 -8.16 11.73
N THR A 548 -28.90 -9.15 11.12
CA THR A 548 -30.06 -9.82 11.72
C THR A 548 -29.70 -10.77 12.85
N ARG A 549 -28.47 -11.25 12.90
CA ARG A 549 -28.02 -12.30 13.80
C ARG A 549 -27.07 -11.82 14.90
N PHE A 550 -26.22 -10.86 14.61
CA PHE A 550 -25.18 -10.35 15.52
C PHE A 550 -25.40 -8.88 15.82
N SER A 551 -25.32 -8.53 17.09
CA SER A 551 -25.47 -7.14 17.55
C SER A 551 -24.27 -6.24 17.21
N LYS A 552 -23.12 -6.85 16.89
CA LYS A 552 -21.87 -6.15 16.63
C LYS A 552 -21.15 -6.77 15.44
N ILE A 553 -20.90 -5.96 14.41
CA ILE A 553 -20.13 -6.35 13.23
C ILE A 553 -18.89 -5.44 13.18
N ARG A 554 -17.73 -6.06 13.10
CA ARG A 554 -16.45 -5.38 12.91
C ARG A 554 -15.87 -5.79 11.56
N GLN A 555 -15.25 -4.86 10.86
CA GLN A 555 -14.53 -5.16 9.63
C GLN A 555 -13.03 -4.98 9.86
N THR A 556 -12.23 -5.84 9.29
CA THR A 556 -10.77 -5.81 9.37
C THR A 556 -10.13 -6.33 8.09
N ASP A 557 -8.83 -6.16 7.96
CA ASP A 557 -8.00 -6.77 6.93
C ASP A 557 -6.74 -7.37 7.57
N THR A 558 -6.19 -8.43 6.99
CA THR A 558 -4.86 -8.96 7.31
C THR A 558 -3.74 -8.16 6.65
N HIS A 559 -4.06 -7.07 5.97
CA HIS A 559 -3.11 -6.19 5.34
C HIS A 559 -3.11 -4.81 6.02
N VAL A 560 -1.98 -4.43 6.63
CA VAL A 560 -1.74 -3.05 7.02
C VAL A 560 -1.03 -2.34 5.86
N TYR A 561 -1.57 -1.21 5.45
CA TYR A 561 -1.16 -0.50 4.24
C TYR A 561 0.13 0.33 4.41
N TYR A 562 1.04 -0.15 5.24
CA TYR A 562 2.36 0.46 5.43
C TYR A 562 3.39 -0.61 5.82
N ALA A 563 4.66 -0.30 5.58
CA ALA A 563 5.76 -1.15 6.02
C ALA A 563 6.00 -0.95 7.52
N PRO A 564 5.90 -2.00 8.36
CA PRO A 564 6.28 -1.90 9.77
C PRO A 564 7.74 -1.45 9.91
N LYS A 565 8.05 -0.68 10.95
CA LYS A 565 9.38 -0.11 11.17
C LYS A 565 10.41 -1.14 11.59
N ASP A 566 9.97 -2.05 12.44
CA ASP A 566 10.78 -3.05 13.08
C ASP A 566 9.94 -4.27 13.53
N ASP A 567 10.63 -5.29 14.01
CA ASP A 567 10.01 -6.53 14.47
C ASP A 567 9.04 -6.32 15.65
N ALA A 568 9.27 -5.29 16.48
CA ALA A 568 8.39 -5.00 17.63
C ALA A 568 7.02 -4.46 17.16
N GLU A 569 7.00 -3.63 16.13
CA GLU A 569 5.75 -3.17 15.51
C GLU A 569 5.03 -4.33 14.82
N VAL A 570 5.75 -5.21 14.12
CA VAL A 570 5.17 -6.44 13.52
C VAL A 570 4.48 -7.27 14.58
N GLN A 571 5.14 -7.55 15.70
CA GLN A 571 4.56 -8.32 16.81
C GLN A 571 3.32 -7.63 17.41
N THR A 572 3.35 -6.32 17.52
CA THR A 572 2.20 -5.55 18.01
C THR A 572 1.00 -5.72 17.08
N LEU A 573 1.19 -5.59 15.77
CA LEU A 573 0.14 -5.74 14.77
C LEU A 573 -0.41 -7.18 14.69
N LEU A 574 0.47 -8.16 14.73
CA LEU A 574 0.06 -9.57 14.78
C LEU A 574 -0.76 -9.87 16.03
N ASN A 575 -0.31 -9.42 17.21
CA ASN A 575 -1.02 -9.59 18.46
C ASN A 575 -2.38 -8.89 18.45
N GLN A 576 -2.48 -7.70 17.86
CA GLN A 576 -3.75 -6.99 17.69
C GLN A 576 -4.71 -7.78 16.80
N SER A 577 -4.23 -8.33 15.66
CA SER A 577 -5.04 -9.12 14.74
C SER A 577 -5.54 -10.41 15.43
N TRP A 578 -4.66 -11.14 16.11
CA TRP A 578 -5.05 -12.35 16.85
C TRP A 578 -6.02 -12.05 17.99
N THR A 579 -5.81 -10.95 18.73
CA THR A 579 -6.72 -10.54 19.80
C THR A 579 -8.10 -10.19 19.24
N GLN A 580 -8.19 -9.44 18.15
CA GLN A 580 -9.47 -9.12 17.51
C GLN A 580 -10.24 -10.38 17.08
N MET A 581 -9.54 -11.39 16.56
CA MET A 581 -10.17 -12.68 16.22
C MET A 581 -10.62 -13.43 17.47
N ALA A 582 -9.76 -13.54 18.48
CA ALA A 582 -10.07 -14.23 19.74
C ALA A 582 -11.25 -13.61 20.50
N GLU A 583 -11.47 -12.30 20.37
CA GLU A 583 -12.60 -11.58 20.97
C GLU A 583 -13.89 -11.66 20.15
N SER A 584 -13.89 -12.33 18.99
CA SER A 584 -15.06 -12.47 18.12
C SER A 584 -15.74 -13.82 18.33
N GLU A 585 -17.08 -13.87 18.24
CA GLU A 585 -17.86 -15.10 18.26
C GLU A 585 -17.69 -15.89 16.97
N LEU A 586 -17.50 -15.16 15.83
CA LEU A 586 -17.35 -15.73 14.51
C LEU A 586 -16.40 -14.86 13.68
N VAL A 587 -15.59 -15.50 12.87
CA VAL A 587 -14.80 -14.84 11.79
C VAL A 587 -15.36 -15.25 10.45
N ILE A 588 -15.48 -14.29 9.53
CA ILE A 588 -15.84 -14.53 8.13
C ILE A 588 -14.71 -14.00 7.28
N THR A 589 -14.16 -14.84 6.39
CA THR A 589 -13.00 -14.45 5.61
C THR A 589 -12.93 -15.18 4.26
N ASP A 590 -12.37 -14.52 3.26
CA ASP A 590 -11.91 -15.11 1.99
C ASP A 590 -10.36 -15.12 1.89
N ARG A 591 -9.69 -14.80 3.03
CA ARG A 591 -8.22 -14.77 3.12
C ARG A 591 -7.67 -16.03 3.76
N LEU A 592 -6.68 -16.66 3.12
CA LEU A 592 -6.01 -17.83 3.65
C LEU A 592 -5.52 -17.62 5.09
N HIS A 593 -4.77 -16.56 5.33
CA HIS A 593 -4.21 -16.31 6.66
C HIS A 593 -5.27 -15.82 7.65
N GLY A 594 -6.38 -15.21 7.18
CA GLY A 594 -7.54 -14.94 8.02
C GLY A 594 -8.15 -16.22 8.59
N MET A 595 -8.30 -17.26 7.77
CA MET A 595 -8.76 -18.59 8.17
C MET A 595 -7.81 -19.25 9.18
N ILE A 596 -6.49 -19.22 8.89
CA ILE A 596 -5.49 -19.83 9.80
C ILE A 596 -5.42 -19.07 11.13
N PHE A 597 -5.50 -17.74 11.11
CA PHE A 597 -5.50 -16.93 12.34
C PHE A 597 -6.71 -17.23 13.21
N ALA A 598 -7.91 -17.35 12.60
CA ALA A 598 -9.12 -17.75 13.31
C ALA A 598 -8.94 -19.13 13.97
N LEU A 599 -8.40 -20.10 13.24
CA LEU A 599 -8.08 -21.42 13.79
C LEU A 599 -7.14 -21.31 15.00
N LEU A 600 -6.00 -20.64 14.84
CA LEU A 600 -4.97 -20.55 15.90
C LEU A 600 -5.44 -19.79 17.15
N THR A 601 -6.50 -19.00 17.04
CA THR A 601 -7.13 -18.27 18.16
C THR A 601 -8.35 -18.99 18.74
N GLY A 602 -8.66 -20.21 18.25
CA GLY A 602 -9.82 -21.00 18.69
C GLY A 602 -11.15 -20.34 18.36
N THR A 603 -11.21 -19.56 17.26
CA THR A 603 -12.41 -18.81 16.88
C THR A 603 -13.11 -19.49 15.71
N PRO A 604 -14.43 -19.78 15.82
CA PRO A 604 -15.22 -20.29 14.71
C PRO A 604 -15.07 -19.44 13.46
N CYS A 605 -14.92 -20.09 12.29
CA CYS A 605 -14.66 -19.38 11.05
C CYS A 605 -15.43 -19.98 9.86
N VAL A 606 -16.15 -19.13 9.16
CA VAL A 606 -16.67 -19.45 7.83
C VAL A 606 -15.76 -18.80 6.78
N THR A 607 -15.14 -19.65 5.98
CA THR A 607 -14.21 -19.23 4.93
C THR A 607 -14.91 -19.31 3.58
N ILE A 608 -14.78 -18.26 2.79
CA ILE A 608 -15.35 -18.15 1.44
C ILE A 608 -14.26 -18.44 0.43
N LEU A 609 -14.59 -19.14 -0.64
CA LEU A 609 -13.66 -19.47 -1.71
C LEU A 609 -13.06 -18.20 -2.33
N SER A 610 -11.75 -18.19 -2.56
CA SER A 610 -11.05 -17.13 -3.31
C SER A 610 -10.76 -17.59 -4.75
N ARG A 611 -10.45 -16.64 -5.65
CA ARG A 611 -10.09 -16.97 -7.05
C ARG A 611 -8.86 -17.86 -7.16
N SER A 612 -7.95 -17.75 -6.22
CA SER A 612 -6.73 -18.57 -6.17
C SER A 612 -7.01 -19.88 -5.43
N PRO A 613 -6.47 -21.02 -5.89
CA PRO A 613 -6.72 -22.34 -5.29
C PRO A 613 -6.10 -22.51 -3.90
N LYS A 614 -5.35 -21.54 -3.41
CA LYS A 614 -4.59 -21.65 -2.15
C LYS A 614 -5.48 -21.83 -0.90
N VAL A 615 -6.65 -21.16 -0.86
CA VAL A 615 -7.56 -21.26 0.30
C VAL A 615 -8.16 -22.66 0.36
N GLU A 616 -8.71 -23.14 -0.74
CA GLU A 616 -9.29 -24.47 -0.86
C GLU A 616 -8.24 -25.56 -0.64
N GLY A 617 -7.08 -25.43 -1.26
CA GLY A 617 -6.00 -26.41 -1.17
C GLY A 617 -5.46 -26.56 0.26
N VAL A 618 -5.19 -25.46 0.96
CA VAL A 618 -4.71 -25.50 2.35
C VAL A 618 -5.82 -25.99 3.29
N TYR A 619 -7.08 -25.54 3.10
CA TYR A 619 -8.21 -26.03 3.90
C TYR A 619 -8.36 -27.54 3.75
N THR A 620 -8.48 -28.05 2.53
CA THR A 620 -8.76 -29.45 2.25
C THR A 620 -7.63 -30.35 2.73
N GLU A 621 -6.38 -29.93 2.57
CA GLU A 621 -5.23 -30.77 2.92
C GLU A 621 -4.92 -30.73 4.41
N TRP A 622 -4.99 -29.56 5.06
CA TRP A 622 -4.44 -29.41 6.41
C TRP A 622 -5.47 -29.09 7.49
N LEU A 623 -6.66 -28.52 7.16
CA LEU A 623 -7.53 -27.91 8.16
C LEU A 623 -8.95 -28.50 8.22
N LYS A 624 -9.39 -29.29 7.24
CA LYS A 624 -10.77 -29.79 7.12
C LYS A 624 -11.27 -30.60 8.34
N ASP A 625 -10.34 -31.19 9.09
CA ASP A 625 -10.67 -32.00 10.25
C ASP A 625 -10.91 -31.14 11.53
N ASN A 626 -10.75 -29.82 11.44
CA ASN A 626 -11.07 -28.88 12.50
C ASN A 626 -12.53 -28.39 12.37
N LYS A 627 -13.41 -28.81 13.23
CA LYS A 627 -14.86 -28.51 13.19
C LYS A 627 -15.20 -27.03 13.28
N MET A 628 -14.30 -26.22 13.84
CA MET A 628 -14.49 -24.77 13.96
C MET A 628 -14.28 -24.01 12.66
N ILE A 629 -13.78 -24.66 11.60
CA ILE A 629 -13.55 -24.02 10.30
C ILE A 629 -14.41 -24.68 9.24
N LYS A 630 -15.12 -23.88 8.44
CA LYS A 630 -15.91 -24.36 7.31
C LYS A 630 -15.59 -23.52 6.07
N LEU A 631 -15.23 -24.18 4.98
CA LEU A 631 -15.14 -23.57 3.66
C LEU A 631 -16.49 -23.70 2.95
N ILE A 632 -16.98 -22.61 2.38
CA ILE A 632 -18.17 -22.55 1.54
C ILE A 632 -17.84 -22.12 0.10
N HIS A 633 -18.58 -22.67 -0.86
CA HIS A 633 -18.42 -22.40 -2.27
C HIS A 633 -19.44 -21.39 -2.80
N SER A 634 -20.55 -21.22 -2.09
CA SER A 634 -21.57 -20.21 -2.36
C SER A 634 -22.14 -19.62 -1.08
N LEU A 635 -22.74 -18.43 -1.17
CA LEU A 635 -23.42 -17.82 -0.03
C LEU A 635 -24.69 -18.56 0.41
N ASP A 636 -25.25 -19.44 -0.43
CA ASP A 636 -26.39 -20.28 -0.07
C ASP A 636 -26.05 -21.25 1.06
N GLU A 637 -24.78 -21.64 1.18
CA GLU A 637 -24.27 -22.52 2.24
C GLU A 637 -24.01 -21.75 3.56
N PHE A 638 -24.03 -20.42 3.53
CA PHE A 638 -23.53 -19.58 4.62
C PHE A 638 -24.25 -19.82 5.96
N SER A 639 -25.59 -19.80 5.94
CA SER A 639 -26.38 -19.96 7.17
C SER A 639 -26.14 -21.32 7.83
N GLN A 640 -26.06 -22.38 7.03
CA GLN A 640 -25.76 -23.72 7.53
C GLN A 640 -24.34 -23.80 8.09
N ALA A 641 -23.36 -23.24 7.35
CA ALA A 641 -21.96 -23.23 7.79
C ALA A 641 -21.77 -22.53 9.14
N VAL A 642 -22.50 -21.42 9.36
CA VAL A 642 -22.48 -20.71 10.65
C VAL A 642 -23.02 -21.59 11.78
N GLU A 643 -24.15 -22.31 11.57
CA GLU A 643 -24.69 -23.23 12.56
C GLU A 643 -23.73 -24.38 12.88
N GLU A 644 -22.99 -24.86 11.87
CA GLU A 644 -22.03 -25.94 12.02
C GLU A 644 -20.82 -25.52 12.85
N VAL A 645 -20.26 -24.30 12.67
CA VAL A 645 -19.00 -23.89 13.31
C VAL A 645 -19.17 -23.26 14.68
N LEU A 646 -20.27 -22.54 14.95
CA LEU A 646 -20.45 -21.78 16.18
C LEU A 646 -20.39 -22.63 17.47
N PRO A 647 -20.91 -23.90 17.53
CA PRO A 647 -20.84 -24.71 18.74
C PRO A 647 -19.41 -25.13 19.12
N HIS A 648 -18.43 -24.98 18.21
CA HIS A 648 -17.09 -25.56 18.37
C HIS A 648 -16.04 -24.52 18.82
N HIS A 649 -16.47 -23.39 19.39
CA HIS A 649 -15.53 -22.39 19.92
C HIS A 649 -14.68 -23.03 21.06
N ASP A 650 -13.40 -22.64 21.08
CA ASP A 650 -12.42 -23.10 22.08
C ASP A 650 -12.19 -24.65 22.13
N GLU A 651 -12.57 -25.38 21.07
CA GLU A 651 -12.18 -26.77 20.92
C GLU A 651 -10.65 -26.90 20.76
N PRO A 652 -10.06 -28.01 21.25
CA PRO A 652 -8.64 -28.26 21.02
C PRO A 652 -8.31 -28.27 19.54
N LEU A 653 -7.24 -27.54 19.15
CA LEU A 653 -6.80 -27.48 17.79
C LEU A 653 -6.28 -28.84 17.31
N ASN A 654 -6.82 -29.35 16.22
CA ASN A 654 -6.26 -30.53 15.55
C ASN A 654 -5.17 -30.10 14.54
N LEU A 655 -3.93 -30.13 14.97
CA LEU A 655 -2.76 -29.81 14.14
C LEU A 655 -1.80 -31.01 13.98
N GLU A 656 -2.21 -32.22 14.34
CA GLU A 656 -1.36 -33.43 14.29
C GLU A 656 -0.77 -33.65 12.90
N LYS A 657 -1.59 -33.52 11.85
CA LYS A 657 -1.12 -33.67 10.45
C LYS A 657 -0.10 -32.59 10.08
N ALA A 658 -0.32 -31.34 10.49
CA ALA A 658 0.60 -30.26 10.24
C ALA A 658 1.92 -30.43 11.02
N ASP A 659 1.84 -30.80 12.29
CA ASP A 659 3.03 -31.05 13.12
C ASP A 659 3.86 -32.22 12.55
N ALA A 660 3.24 -33.31 12.08
CA ALA A 660 3.92 -34.40 11.39
C ALA A 660 4.58 -33.92 10.09
N GLY A 661 3.93 -33.06 9.32
CA GLY A 661 4.51 -32.46 8.12
C GLY A 661 5.74 -31.58 8.41
N PHE A 662 5.74 -30.84 9.51
CA PHE A 662 6.92 -30.09 9.94
C PHE A 662 8.07 -30.98 10.39
N ASP A 663 7.78 -32.10 11.07
CA ASP A 663 8.79 -33.10 11.43
C ASP A 663 9.44 -33.70 10.15
N GLU A 664 8.63 -34.07 9.16
CA GLU A 664 9.09 -34.58 7.86
C GLU A 664 9.93 -33.53 7.12
N MET A 665 9.46 -32.28 7.03
CA MET A 665 10.20 -31.18 6.39
C MET A 665 11.57 -31.01 7.04
N ALA A 666 11.66 -31.04 8.35
CA ALA A 666 12.93 -30.95 9.06
C ALA A 666 13.88 -32.12 8.73
N GLN A 667 13.35 -33.35 8.62
CA GLN A 667 14.14 -34.52 8.24
C GLN A 667 14.70 -34.40 6.80
N GLU A 668 13.88 -33.94 5.85
CA GLU A 668 14.31 -33.72 4.46
C GLU A 668 15.40 -32.65 4.39
N ILE A 669 15.25 -31.52 5.11
CA ILE A 669 16.28 -30.49 5.17
C ILE A 669 17.58 -31.06 5.78
N LYS A 670 17.50 -31.78 6.91
CA LYS A 670 18.66 -32.39 7.56
C LYS A 670 19.36 -33.37 6.61
N LYS A 671 18.61 -34.20 5.89
CA LYS A 671 19.16 -35.13 4.88
C LYS A 671 19.89 -34.38 3.77
N MET A 672 19.29 -33.33 3.23
CA MET A 672 19.87 -32.52 2.14
C MET A 672 21.20 -31.90 2.55
N TRP A 673 21.26 -31.29 3.76
CA TRP A 673 22.49 -30.64 4.27
C TRP A 673 23.41 -31.56 5.05
N LYS A 674 23.05 -32.85 5.25
CA LYS A 674 23.80 -33.83 6.06
C LYS A 674 24.02 -33.33 7.49
N VAL A 675 22.95 -32.79 8.09
CA VAL A 675 22.92 -32.30 9.47
C VAL A 675 22.40 -33.43 10.38
N ASN A 676 23.07 -33.67 11.52
CA ASN A 676 22.64 -34.65 12.52
C ASN A 676 21.45 -34.17 13.36
#